data_2734a831e2386b4ded81694f80967140
#
_entry.id   2734a831e2386b4ded81694f80967140
#
_cell.length_a   1.000
_cell.length_b   1.000
_cell.length_c   1.000
_cell.angle_alpha   90.00
_cell.angle_beta   90.00
_cell.angle_gamma   90.00
#
_symmetry.space_group_name_H-M   'P 1'
#
loop_
_entity.id
_entity.type
_entity.pdbx_description
1 polymer ?
#
loop_
_entity_poly.entity_id
_entity_poly.type
_entity_poly.pdbx_seq_one_letter_code
_entity_poly.pdbx_strand_id
1 'polypeptide(L)'
;MPKWTDAQQDAIDARGGNILVSAAAGSGKTAVLIERVSKCITDPGHPVDIDRLLIVTFTNAAAAEMRSRLSVRLRQILAADPGNANAKRQLSLLSGADICTIDAFCLKLVRENFFSLNLAADFRLLDENENDRLFEEAIDTVLTEFYEEADPDFLHLTEAFTTPDKDRDLFGLIKELMRFMNAQAFPFDWLEQAVAVYDPAVPLMDSPWYPVLKRQVEEMLETAAVLVKQSAGQLPPEPAYDKYAEMLADDRQLIAHLQSLLHSGWDAFMKQGFPVAFTNMPRVRKDIDPQVKAALAANRDIYKTIITKDIKTFLVSDSADYAQDTADLYPIYRALLRVVQAVERLVREKKDELGGYAFSDIEHFAIDLLMEKTADGTVQATALGRQLQGRYAEILVDEYQDTNEAQDRLFAFLSNGGNRFMVGDVKQSIYRFRLAMPQIFMAKKDSYTPYNRLHPAFPAAITLDKNFRSRAGVCAYVNQVFSLFMTRRVGELDYTQSEYLNPFDSTPPDSVPHAALHILDAVTGKDHVMDEPMAVARLIAKKVQSGETVQDGDSRRPLRYGDFAILMRSMRAHAGDYAQALQDLHIPVVCDNATGLFENGEIQLLLSYLQVIDNPMQDIPLLAVLSSPIYGATEDELAEIKLTAGYGRFYSAVFHPDNSCRSCCAALRKDLSFYKKLAVTMPVEAFIRRLIRDKSLFAYIRALGDGQQRQENVETFLSIAGRFDQNGGLGLAAFLRYVDSMIRGDGKTDSAPVIVTDENAVKIMSVHHSKGLEFPVCILAGAGRKYNMQDLTGKMLLHPQLGLATKCHQEEGYFDYPTLPLEVVKRESRLAAMSENLRVLYVAMTRAKSQFISFASVRSLERPSQDSGCLYAAGHALASFVLQIAVR
;
A
#
# COMPACT_ATOMS: atom_id res chain seq x y z
N MET A 1 -15.23 -16.27 32.65
CA MET A 1 -14.01 -16.08 31.82
C MET A 1 -14.31 -16.66 30.46
N PRO A 2 -13.96 -15.96 29.35
CA PRO A 2 -14.10 -16.57 28.04
C PRO A 2 -13.30 -17.87 27.99
N LYS A 3 -13.87 -18.90 27.40
CA LYS A 3 -13.17 -20.20 27.27
C LYS A 3 -12.24 -20.11 26.05
N TRP A 4 -10.93 -19.99 26.30
CA TRP A 4 -9.91 -19.97 25.24
C TRP A 4 -9.85 -21.32 24.52
N THR A 5 -9.57 -21.32 23.24
CA THR A 5 -9.21 -22.54 22.50
C THR A 5 -7.83 -23.03 22.96
N ASP A 6 -7.50 -24.30 22.68
CA ASP A 6 -6.19 -24.85 23.07
C ASP A 6 -5.03 -24.06 22.47
N ALA A 7 -5.13 -23.67 21.18
CA ALA A 7 -4.11 -22.86 20.52
C ALA A 7 -4.01 -21.43 21.10
N GLN A 8 -5.15 -20.80 21.45
CA GLN A 8 -5.14 -19.50 22.13
C GLN A 8 -4.51 -19.64 23.54
N GLN A 9 -4.86 -20.73 24.28
CA GLN A 9 -4.27 -20.99 25.58
C GLN A 9 -2.76 -21.23 25.48
N ASP A 10 -2.29 -21.96 24.44
CA ASP A 10 -0.87 -22.14 24.17
C ASP A 10 -0.17 -20.80 23.90
N ALA A 11 -0.75 -19.93 23.07
CA ALA A 11 -0.21 -18.61 22.80
C ALA A 11 -0.17 -17.70 24.03
N ILE A 12 -1.13 -17.84 24.94
CA ILE A 12 -1.18 -17.12 26.21
C ILE A 12 -0.11 -17.64 27.18
N ASP A 13 0.13 -18.96 27.25
CA ASP A 13 0.95 -19.59 28.31
C ASP A 13 2.39 -19.87 27.90
N ALA A 14 2.67 -20.09 26.62
CA ALA A 14 4.01 -20.46 26.16
C ALA A 14 5.06 -19.40 26.53
N ARG A 15 6.17 -19.82 27.11
CA ARG A 15 7.30 -18.99 27.56
C ARG A 15 8.62 -19.69 27.28
N GLY A 16 9.71 -18.94 27.26
CA GLY A 16 11.06 -19.50 27.25
C GLY A 16 11.74 -19.55 25.89
N GLY A 17 11.17 -18.89 24.87
CA GLY A 17 11.80 -18.78 23.55
C GLY A 17 11.05 -17.85 22.62
N ASN A 18 11.56 -17.71 21.39
CA ASN A 18 10.89 -16.94 20.36
C ASN A 18 9.65 -17.66 19.86
N ILE A 19 8.54 -16.95 19.78
CA ILE A 19 7.23 -17.49 19.39
C ILE A 19 6.66 -16.64 18.26
N LEU A 20 6.26 -17.32 17.17
CA LEU A 20 5.48 -16.72 16.08
C LEU A 20 4.04 -17.23 16.18
N VAL A 21 3.09 -16.32 16.31
CA VAL A 21 1.66 -16.63 16.29
C VAL A 21 1.09 -16.26 14.92
N SER A 22 0.84 -17.27 14.10
CA SER A 22 0.13 -17.11 12.83
C SER A 22 -1.37 -17.14 13.11
N ALA A 23 -2.01 -15.99 13.09
CA ALA A 23 -3.36 -15.79 13.59
C ALA A 23 -4.29 -15.35 12.46
N ALA A 24 -5.20 -16.22 12.05
CA ALA A 24 -6.19 -15.93 11.01
C ALA A 24 -7.05 -14.69 11.34
N ALA A 25 -7.68 -14.10 10.31
CA ALA A 25 -8.61 -12.99 10.51
C ALA A 25 -9.71 -13.38 11.51
N GLY A 26 -10.01 -12.48 12.47
CA GLY A 26 -11.05 -12.73 13.48
C GLY A 26 -10.71 -13.80 14.53
N SER A 27 -9.45 -14.22 14.66
CA SER A 27 -9.03 -15.24 15.64
C SER A 27 -8.81 -14.73 17.07
N GLY A 28 -9.05 -13.44 17.31
CA GLY A 28 -8.89 -12.84 18.62
C GLY A 28 -7.45 -12.48 18.97
N LYS A 29 -6.59 -12.16 17.99
CA LYS A 29 -5.18 -11.75 18.18
C LYS A 29 -4.97 -10.81 19.36
N THR A 30 -5.64 -9.66 19.33
CA THR A 30 -5.53 -8.63 20.37
C THR A 30 -5.98 -9.13 21.75
N ALA A 31 -7.02 -9.96 21.82
CA ALA A 31 -7.50 -10.53 23.07
C ALA A 31 -6.49 -11.51 23.67
N VAL A 32 -5.88 -12.37 22.84
CA VAL A 32 -4.80 -13.29 23.25
C VAL A 32 -3.59 -12.51 23.76
N LEU A 33 -3.20 -11.45 23.07
CA LEU A 33 -2.06 -10.60 23.44
C LEU A 33 -2.29 -9.91 24.78
N ILE A 34 -3.48 -9.32 24.99
CA ILE A 34 -3.86 -8.68 26.26
C ILE A 34 -3.88 -9.70 27.41
N GLU A 35 -4.45 -10.90 27.21
CA GLU A 35 -4.50 -11.92 28.25
C GLU A 35 -3.10 -12.46 28.57
N ARG A 36 -2.23 -12.64 27.54
CA ARG A 36 -0.82 -13.01 27.73
C ARG A 36 -0.10 -12.00 28.61
N VAL A 37 -0.20 -10.70 28.28
CA VAL A 37 0.39 -9.62 29.08
C VAL A 37 -0.20 -9.61 30.49
N SER A 38 -1.52 -9.70 30.62
CA SER A 38 -2.20 -9.74 31.93
C SER A 38 -1.69 -10.87 32.78
N LYS A 39 -1.58 -12.10 32.25
CA LYS A 39 -1.02 -13.25 32.97
C LYS A 39 0.44 -13.03 33.36
N CYS A 40 1.24 -12.47 32.46
CA CYS A 40 2.66 -12.19 32.72
C CYS A 40 2.86 -11.25 33.92
N ILE A 41 2.10 -10.15 33.97
CA ILE A 41 2.23 -9.14 35.04
C ILE A 41 1.54 -9.51 36.35
N THR A 42 0.61 -10.49 36.33
CA THR A 42 -0.13 -10.93 37.51
C THR A 42 0.25 -12.36 37.97
N ASP A 43 1.28 -12.95 37.39
CA ASP A 43 1.76 -14.29 37.75
C ASP A 43 2.08 -14.35 39.26
N PRO A 44 1.50 -15.29 40.02
CA PRO A 44 1.74 -15.39 41.47
C PRO A 44 3.18 -15.83 41.83
N GLY A 45 3.83 -16.57 40.92
CA GLY A 45 5.16 -17.13 41.16
C GLY A 45 6.28 -16.20 40.70
N HIS A 46 6.13 -15.64 39.53
CA HIS A 46 7.17 -14.82 38.88
C HIS A 46 6.56 -13.65 38.13
N PRO A 47 5.97 -12.65 38.82
CA PRO A 47 5.38 -11.50 38.13
C PRO A 47 6.46 -10.67 37.42
N VAL A 48 6.19 -10.33 36.17
CA VAL A 48 7.02 -9.38 35.39
C VAL A 48 6.39 -8.00 35.48
N ASP A 49 7.13 -6.97 35.84
CA ASP A 49 6.60 -5.61 35.82
C ASP A 49 6.32 -5.17 34.39
N ILE A 50 5.21 -4.43 34.20
CA ILE A 50 4.72 -4.01 32.86
C ILE A 50 5.75 -3.12 32.12
N ASP A 51 6.58 -2.36 32.82
CA ASP A 51 7.67 -1.54 32.31
C ASP A 51 8.89 -2.35 31.81
N ARG A 52 8.89 -3.66 32.10
CA ARG A 52 9.85 -4.63 31.53
C ARG A 52 9.30 -5.36 30.30
N LEU A 53 8.15 -4.98 29.81
CA LEU A 53 7.58 -5.47 28.56
C LEU A 53 7.65 -4.36 27.51
N LEU A 54 8.12 -4.70 26.32
CA LEU A 54 7.98 -3.84 25.14
C LEU A 54 6.83 -4.36 24.30
N ILE A 55 5.80 -3.55 24.10
CA ILE A 55 4.63 -3.89 23.31
C ILE A 55 4.52 -2.92 22.14
N VAL A 56 4.78 -3.42 20.95
CA VAL A 56 4.78 -2.63 19.72
C VAL A 56 3.56 -2.94 18.89
N THR A 57 2.88 -1.87 18.46
CA THR A 57 1.71 -1.93 17.57
C THR A 57 1.95 -1.07 16.32
N PHE A 58 1.16 -1.32 15.27
CA PHE A 58 1.31 -0.59 14.01
C PHE A 58 0.75 0.85 14.06
N THR A 59 -0.24 1.12 14.92
CA THR A 59 -0.89 2.43 15.02
C THR A 59 -0.97 2.94 16.45
N ASN A 60 -0.93 4.26 16.62
CA ASN A 60 -1.13 4.91 17.93
C ASN A 60 -2.49 4.56 18.55
N ALA A 61 -3.54 4.42 17.73
CA ALA A 61 -4.87 4.02 18.18
C ALA A 61 -4.85 2.61 18.79
N ALA A 62 -4.15 1.65 18.16
CA ALA A 62 -4.02 0.28 18.67
C ALA A 62 -3.23 0.26 19.99
N ALA A 63 -2.15 1.04 20.09
CA ALA A 63 -1.39 1.18 21.33
C ALA A 63 -2.24 1.76 22.48
N ALA A 64 -3.02 2.83 22.19
CA ALA A 64 -3.94 3.44 23.15
C ALA A 64 -5.05 2.47 23.58
N GLU A 65 -5.63 1.73 22.64
CA GLU A 65 -6.65 0.71 22.93
C GLU A 65 -6.08 -0.39 23.82
N MET A 66 -4.87 -0.88 23.53
CA MET A 66 -4.21 -1.91 24.32
C MET A 66 -3.97 -1.43 25.76
N ARG A 67 -3.46 -0.22 25.92
CA ARG A 67 -3.26 0.41 27.24
C ARG A 67 -4.59 0.55 28.01
N SER A 68 -5.64 0.97 27.34
CA SER A 68 -7.00 1.09 27.89
C SER A 68 -7.53 -0.28 28.37
N ARG A 69 -7.45 -1.32 27.54
CA ARG A 69 -7.94 -2.66 27.86
C ARG A 69 -7.16 -3.29 29.03
N LEU A 70 -5.83 -3.11 29.08
CA LEU A 70 -5.01 -3.54 30.21
C LEU A 70 -5.41 -2.83 31.50
N SER A 71 -5.62 -1.50 31.45
CA SER A 71 -6.12 -0.71 32.60
C SER A 71 -7.46 -1.24 33.10
N VAL A 72 -8.42 -1.51 32.21
CA VAL A 72 -9.71 -2.11 32.55
C VAL A 72 -9.55 -3.46 33.22
N ARG A 73 -8.66 -4.32 32.67
CA ARG A 73 -8.39 -5.64 33.22
C ARG A 73 -7.80 -5.59 34.62
N LEU A 74 -6.80 -4.73 34.84
CA LEU A 74 -6.19 -4.51 36.17
C LEU A 74 -7.21 -3.97 37.20
N ARG A 75 -8.08 -3.02 36.78
CA ARG A 75 -9.18 -2.53 37.64
C ARG A 75 -10.19 -3.61 37.99
N GLN A 76 -10.50 -4.53 37.08
CA GLN A 76 -11.36 -5.68 37.37
C GLN A 76 -10.74 -6.60 38.43
N ILE A 77 -9.42 -6.85 38.37
CA ILE A 77 -8.69 -7.65 39.38
C ILE A 77 -8.78 -6.93 40.71
N LEU A 78 -8.55 -5.62 40.76
CA LEU A 78 -8.66 -4.81 42.00
C LEU A 78 -10.09 -4.75 42.55
N ALA A 79 -11.10 -4.74 41.67
CA ALA A 79 -12.50 -4.79 42.12
C ALA A 79 -12.84 -6.13 42.78
N ALA A 80 -12.23 -7.24 42.33
CA ALA A 80 -12.40 -8.56 42.93
C ALA A 80 -11.54 -8.73 44.18
N ASP A 81 -10.34 -8.17 44.21
CA ASP A 81 -9.42 -8.20 45.35
C ASP A 81 -8.80 -6.80 45.57
N PRO A 82 -9.45 -5.92 46.38
CA PRO A 82 -8.94 -4.56 46.66
C PRO A 82 -7.58 -4.55 47.40
N GLY A 83 -7.18 -5.67 48.00
CA GLY A 83 -5.90 -5.87 48.69
C GLY A 83 -4.74 -6.17 47.75
N ASN A 84 -4.95 -6.45 46.47
CA ASN A 84 -3.92 -6.90 45.54
C ASN A 84 -2.84 -5.84 45.28
N ALA A 85 -1.73 -5.95 46.01
CA ALA A 85 -0.63 -5.00 45.93
C ALA A 85 0.05 -5.00 44.54
N ASN A 86 0.15 -6.19 43.92
CA ASN A 86 0.75 -6.30 42.58
C ASN A 86 -0.10 -5.58 41.52
N ALA A 87 -1.41 -5.81 41.49
CA ALA A 87 -2.30 -5.15 40.53
C ALA A 87 -2.29 -3.60 40.69
N LYS A 88 -2.20 -3.11 41.95
CA LYS A 88 -2.00 -1.67 42.21
C LYS A 88 -0.70 -1.14 41.62
N ARG A 89 0.41 -1.88 41.84
CA ARG A 89 1.73 -1.55 41.32
C ARG A 89 1.72 -1.51 39.81
N GLN A 90 1.19 -2.55 39.14
CA GLN A 90 1.12 -2.62 37.68
C GLN A 90 0.29 -1.49 37.09
N LEU A 91 -0.83 -1.10 37.74
CA LEU A 91 -1.64 0.02 37.27
C LEU A 91 -0.88 1.36 37.38
N SER A 92 -0.03 1.53 38.41
CA SER A 92 0.83 2.70 38.54
C SER A 92 1.93 2.73 37.47
N LEU A 93 2.55 1.58 37.15
CA LEU A 93 3.59 1.47 36.14
C LEU A 93 3.07 1.60 34.70
N LEU A 94 1.80 1.32 34.48
CA LEU A 94 1.20 1.28 33.14
C LEU A 94 1.33 2.61 32.35
N SER A 95 1.36 3.74 33.04
CA SER A 95 1.53 5.07 32.40
C SER A 95 2.92 5.26 31.78
N GLY A 96 3.96 4.63 32.35
CA GLY A 96 5.34 4.67 31.88
C GLY A 96 5.76 3.45 31.06
N ALA A 97 4.85 2.47 30.85
CA ALA A 97 5.15 1.25 30.12
C ALA A 97 5.34 1.52 28.62
N ASP A 98 6.25 0.78 28.01
CA ASP A 98 6.56 0.85 26.58
C ASP A 98 5.51 0.12 25.73
N ILE A 99 4.30 0.74 25.61
CA ILE A 99 3.20 0.32 24.75
C ILE A 99 3.02 1.41 23.69
N CYS A 100 3.59 1.24 22.52
CA CYS A 100 3.72 2.33 21.53
C CYS A 100 3.85 1.79 20.11
N THR A 101 3.89 2.68 19.11
CA THR A 101 4.34 2.35 17.75
C THR A 101 5.85 2.20 17.72
N ILE A 102 6.36 1.56 16.64
CA ILE A 102 7.82 1.41 16.48
C ILE A 102 8.51 2.77 16.39
N ASP A 103 7.94 3.71 15.66
CA ASP A 103 8.49 5.06 15.50
C ASP A 103 8.56 5.79 16.85
N ALA A 104 7.52 5.66 17.67
CA ALA A 104 7.50 6.26 19.01
C ALA A 104 8.53 5.62 19.94
N PHE A 105 8.76 4.30 19.79
CA PHE A 105 9.82 3.60 20.52
C PHE A 105 11.21 4.09 20.09
N CYS A 106 11.48 4.13 18.78
CA CYS A 106 12.75 4.64 18.24
C CYS A 106 13.01 6.09 18.68
N LEU A 107 12.00 6.96 18.58
CA LEU A 107 12.10 8.34 19.01
C LEU A 107 12.45 8.48 20.52
N LYS A 108 11.79 7.66 21.36
CA LYS A 108 12.11 7.62 22.80
C LYS A 108 13.57 7.19 23.03
N LEU A 109 14.01 6.12 22.34
CA LEU A 109 15.37 5.58 22.47
C LEU A 109 16.41 6.63 22.05
N VAL A 110 16.19 7.29 20.93
CA VAL A 110 17.08 8.35 20.41
C VAL A 110 17.10 9.55 21.35
N ARG A 111 15.95 10.00 21.88
CA ARG A 111 15.88 11.10 22.85
C ARG A 111 16.55 10.78 24.17
N GLU A 112 16.49 9.55 24.65
CA GLU A 112 17.20 9.12 25.87
C GLU A 112 18.72 9.04 25.66
N ASN A 113 19.19 8.90 24.42
CA ASN A 113 20.60 8.68 24.07
C ASN A 113 21.16 9.68 23.03
N PHE A 114 20.54 10.85 22.88
CA PHE A 114 20.89 11.85 21.86
C PHE A 114 22.37 12.24 21.87
N PHE A 115 22.99 12.28 23.03
CA PHE A 115 24.38 12.63 23.19
C PHE A 115 25.33 11.65 22.49
N SER A 116 25.00 10.34 22.50
CA SER A 116 25.81 9.30 21.84
C SER A 116 25.77 9.41 20.31
N LEU A 117 24.76 10.10 19.79
CA LEU A 117 24.55 10.34 18.36
C LEU A 117 25.00 11.75 17.92
N ASN A 118 25.56 12.54 18.82
CA ASN A 118 25.90 13.95 18.61
C ASN A 118 24.70 14.82 18.17
N LEU A 119 23.50 14.47 18.61
CA LEU A 119 22.28 15.24 18.31
C LEU A 119 22.05 16.34 19.35
N ALA A 120 21.34 17.40 18.96
CA ALA A 120 20.87 18.41 19.89
C ALA A 120 19.78 17.84 20.83
N ALA A 121 19.79 18.23 22.10
CA ALA A 121 18.81 17.70 23.07
C ALA A 121 17.35 18.07 22.71
N ASP A 122 17.15 19.17 22.00
CA ASP A 122 15.89 19.75 21.58
C ASP A 122 15.58 19.52 20.10
N PHE A 123 16.21 18.51 19.49
CA PHE A 123 15.93 18.20 18.09
C PHE A 123 14.44 17.97 17.84
N ARG A 124 13.97 18.40 16.68
CA ARG A 124 12.55 18.27 16.27
C ARG A 124 12.34 17.23 15.19
N LEU A 125 11.11 16.75 15.09
CA LEU A 125 10.70 15.95 13.94
C LEU A 125 10.32 16.87 12.79
N LEU A 126 10.85 16.59 11.60
CA LEU A 126 10.43 17.22 10.36
C LEU A 126 9.12 16.60 9.90
N ASP A 127 8.23 17.43 9.37
CA ASP A 127 7.10 16.89 8.62
C ASP A 127 7.56 16.41 7.22
N GLU A 128 6.70 15.61 6.56
CA GLU A 128 7.02 15.00 5.27
C GLU A 128 7.37 16.04 4.20
N ASN A 129 6.68 17.21 4.20
CA ASN A 129 6.92 18.27 3.24
C ASN A 129 8.24 19.01 3.49
N GLU A 130 8.58 19.26 4.76
CA GLU A 130 9.86 19.85 5.13
C GLU A 130 11.03 18.95 4.74
N ASN A 131 10.89 17.65 5.02
CA ASN A 131 11.89 16.65 4.64
C ASN A 131 12.05 16.55 3.13
N ASP A 132 10.93 16.49 2.39
CA ASP A 132 10.93 16.44 0.92
C ASP A 132 11.61 17.66 0.30
N ARG A 133 11.35 18.87 0.84
CA ARG A 133 12.01 20.09 0.36
C ARG A 133 13.52 20.05 0.58
N LEU A 134 13.99 19.56 1.73
CA LEU A 134 15.43 19.42 1.98
C LEU A 134 16.08 18.44 1.00
N PHE A 135 15.41 17.33 0.71
CA PHE A 135 15.86 16.38 -0.31
C PHE A 135 15.91 17.04 -1.70
N GLU A 136 14.87 17.78 -2.08
CA GLU A 136 14.81 18.48 -3.37
C GLU A 136 15.95 19.47 -3.53
N GLU A 137 16.18 20.32 -2.53
CA GLU A 137 17.29 21.28 -2.53
C GLU A 137 18.66 20.59 -2.56
N ALA A 138 18.83 19.48 -1.87
CA ALA A 138 20.09 18.73 -1.86
C ALA A 138 20.36 18.05 -3.21
N ILE A 139 19.33 17.44 -3.82
CA ILE A 139 19.47 16.82 -5.15
C ILE A 139 19.85 17.89 -6.19
N ASP A 140 19.14 19.03 -6.21
CA ASP A 140 19.46 20.12 -7.16
C ASP A 140 20.88 20.63 -7.00
N THR A 141 21.34 20.79 -5.76
CA THR A 141 22.72 21.26 -5.47
C THR A 141 23.75 20.23 -5.96
N VAL A 142 23.59 18.98 -5.58
CA VAL A 142 24.53 17.91 -5.95
C VAL A 142 24.56 17.67 -7.46
N LEU A 143 23.40 17.64 -8.12
CA LEU A 143 23.37 17.46 -9.57
C LEU A 143 24.06 18.63 -10.27
N THR A 144 23.89 19.87 -9.79
CA THR A 144 24.58 21.05 -10.34
C THR A 144 26.10 20.90 -10.21
N GLU A 145 26.63 20.46 -9.04
CA GLU A 145 28.06 20.22 -8.82
C GLU A 145 28.61 19.15 -9.77
N PHE A 146 27.91 18.03 -9.95
CA PHE A 146 28.33 16.96 -10.86
C PHE A 146 28.27 17.38 -12.34
N TYR A 147 27.35 18.25 -12.73
CA TYR A 147 27.34 18.85 -14.07
C TYR A 147 28.50 19.79 -14.29
N GLU A 148 28.90 20.59 -13.29
CA GLU A 148 30.07 21.48 -13.37
C GLU A 148 31.38 20.70 -13.45
N GLU A 149 31.48 19.55 -12.77
CA GLU A 149 32.63 18.65 -12.84
C GLU A 149 32.77 17.94 -14.18
N ALA A 150 31.67 17.81 -14.94
CA ALA A 150 31.58 17.14 -16.24
C ALA A 150 32.15 15.71 -16.24
N ASP A 151 31.90 14.95 -15.15
CA ASP A 151 32.31 13.55 -15.05
C ASP A 151 31.69 12.70 -16.16
N PRO A 152 32.46 11.99 -16.99
CA PRO A 152 31.91 11.20 -18.09
C PRO A 152 30.86 10.17 -17.66
N ASP A 153 31.10 9.43 -16.57
CA ASP A 153 30.17 8.43 -16.05
C ASP A 153 28.83 9.06 -15.59
N PHE A 154 28.90 10.28 -15.01
CA PHE A 154 27.72 11.04 -14.63
C PHE A 154 26.94 11.56 -15.86
N LEU A 155 27.64 11.98 -16.92
CA LEU A 155 26.98 12.38 -18.15
C LEU A 155 26.25 11.19 -18.80
N HIS A 156 26.85 9.98 -18.82
CA HIS A 156 26.17 8.78 -19.28
C HIS A 156 24.97 8.43 -18.38
N LEU A 157 25.07 8.64 -17.06
CA LEU A 157 23.94 8.47 -16.14
C LEU A 157 22.77 9.42 -16.52
N THR A 158 23.09 10.68 -16.81
CA THR A 158 22.06 11.65 -17.20
C THR A 158 21.42 11.30 -18.55
N GLU A 159 22.19 10.91 -19.54
CA GLU A 159 21.70 10.46 -20.85
C GLU A 159 20.78 9.24 -20.73
N ALA A 160 21.12 8.27 -19.87
CA ALA A 160 20.31 7.09 -19.67
C ALA A 160 18.95 7.37 -18.99
N PHE A 161 18.89 8.37 -18.10
CA PHE A 161 17.69 8.58 -17.28
C PHE A 161 16.92 9.89 -17.55
N THR A 162 17.49 10.84 -18.27
CA THR A 162 16.78 12.06 -18.66
C THR A 162 16.24 11.98 -20.09
N THR A 163 15.34 12.88 -20.41
CA THR A 163 14.91 13.16 -21.78
C THR A 163 15.11 14.66 -22.03
N PRO A 164 15.33 15.14 -23.28
CA PRO A 164 15.63 16.55 -23.57
C PRO A 164 14.70 17.58 -22.94
N ASP A 165 13.48 17.15 -22.59
CA ASP A 165 12.46 18.03 -21.99
C ASP A 165 12.22 17.78 -20.49
N LYS A 166 12.94 16.82 -19.83
CA LYS A 166 12.64 16.39 -18.47
C LYS A 166 13.88 16.00 -17.66
N ASP A 167 14.65 16.96 -17.20
CA ASP A 167 15.71 16.74 -16.19
C ASP A 167 15.16 16.18 -14.85
N ARG A 168 13.84 16.32 -14.63
CA ARG A 168 13.14 15.83 -13.44
C ARG A 168 13.05 14.30 -13.33
N ASP A 169 13.31 13.55 -14.41
CA ASP A 169 13.21 12.08 -14.35
C ASP A 169 14.32 11.48 -13.48
N LEU A 170 15.57 12.00 -13.59
CA LEU A 170 16.67 11.55 -12.72
C LEU A 170 16.46 11.96 -11.26
N PHE A 171 15.92 13.16 -11.04
CA PHE A 171 15.53 13.65 -9.73
C PHE A 171 14.53 12.71 -9.01
N GLY A 172 13.44 12.36 -9.71
CA GLY A 172 12.43 11.43 -9.19
C GLY A 172 13.01 10.04 -8.88
N LEU A 173 13.91 9.57 -9.76
CA LEU A 173 14.60 8.28 -9.59
C LEU A 173 15.49 8.26 -8.33
N ILE A 174 16.28 9.30 -8.10
CA ILE A 174 17.12 9.42 -6.90
C ILE A 174 16.24 9.40 -5.64
N LYS A 175 15.15 10.18 -5.63
CA LYS A 175 14.21 10.25 -4.49
C LYS A 175 13.57 8.89 -4.21
N GLU A 176 13.15 8.17 -5.24
CA GLU A 176 12.56 6.83 -5.12
C GLU A 176 13.58 5.81 -4.60
N LEU A 177 14.81 5.83 -5.13
CA LEU A 177 15.89 4.96 -4.71
C LEU A 177 16.23 5.19 -3.22
N MET A 178 16.41 6.43 -2.80
CA MET A 178 16.72 6.77 -1.41
C MET A 178 15.59 6.37 -0.45
N ARG A 179 14.33 6.58 -0.86
CA ARG A 179 13.18 6.11 -0.08
C ARG A 179 13.17 4.58 0.07
N PHE A 180 13.50 3.86 -1.00
CA PHE A 180 13.58 2.39 -0.97
C PHE A 180 14.71 1.89 -0.07
N MET A 181 15.89 2.52 -0.16
CA MET A 181 17.05 2.18 0.67
C MET A 181 16.77 2.34 2.17
N ASN A 182 16.00 3.35 2.56
CA ASN A 182 15.66 3.62 3.96
C ASN A 182 14.83 2.52 4.64
N ALA A 183 14.29 1.56 3.89
CA ALA A 183 13.66 0.36 4.47
C ALA A 183 14.65 -0.75 4.81
N GLN A 184 15.91 -0.62 4.40
CA GLN A 184 16.99 -1.55 4.70
C GLN A 184 17.69 -1.12 6.01
N ALA A 185 18.15 -2.09 6.79
CA ALA A 185 18.86 -1.76 8.03
C ALA A 185 20.21 -1.05 7.77
N PHE A 186 20.84 -1.34 6.64
CA PHE A 186 22.08 -0.71 6.18
C PHE A 186 21.93 -0.26 4.72
N PRO A 187 21.37 0.94 4.49
CA PRO A 187 20.99 1.42 3.16
C PRO A 187 22.10 1.40 2.13
N PHE A 188 23.29 1.90 2.51
CA PHE A 188 24.43 1.97 1.59
C PHE A 188 25.05 0.63 1.29
N ASP A 189 25.07 -0.31 2.25
CA ASP A 189 25.53 -1.68 1.97
C ASP A 189 24.67 -2.35 0.92
N TRP A 190 23.35 -2.17 1.03
CA TRP A 190 22.42 -2.70 0.04
C TRP A 190 22.68 -2.10 -1.35
N LEU A 191 22.89 -0.76 -1.44
CA LEU A 191 23.16 -0.10 -2.72
C LEU A 191 24.51 -0.53 -3.30
N GLU A 192 25.57 -0.57 -2.47
CA GLU A 192 26.90 -1.03 -2.89
C GLU A 192 26.85 -2.46 -3.42
N GLN A 193 26.15 -3.37 -2.73
CA GLN A 193 25.94 -4.74 -3.20
C GLN A 193 25.14 -4.77 -4.49
N ALA A 194 24.06 -3.97 -4.60
CA ALA A 194 23.23 -3.89 -5.79
C ALA A 194 23.98 -3.36 -7.01
N VAL A 195 25.02 -2.51 -6.82
CA VAL A 195 25.90 -2.02 -7.87
C VAL A 195 27.00 -3.05 -8.18
N ALA A 196 27.58 -3.68 -7.15
CA ALA A 196 28.71 -4.62 -7.32
C ALA A 196 28.36 -5.85 -8.18
N VAL A 197 27.10 -6.29 -8.20
CA VAL A 197 26.64 -7.40 -9.04
C VAL A 197 26.68 -7.10 -10.55
N TYR A 198 26.83 -5.81 -10.92
CA TYR A 198 27.01 -5.37 -12.31
C TYR A 198 28.48 -5.30 -12.73
N ASP A 199 29.42 -5.66 -11.84
CA ASP A 199 30.83 -5.76 -12.23
C ASP A 199 30.95 -6.72 -13.44
N PRO A 200 31.55 -6.28 -14.56
CA PRO A 200 31.70 -7.12 -15.76
C PRO A 200 32.44 -8.45 -15.54
N ALA A 201 33.18 -8.55 -14.42
CA ALA A 201 33.82 -9.79 -14.02
C ALA A 201 32.86 -10.85 -13.47
N VAL A 202 31.61 -10.50 -13.16
CA VAL A 202 30.58 -11.40 -12.64
C VAL A 202 29.81 -12.04 -13.82
N PRO A 203 30.04 -13.33 -14.12
CA PRO A 203 29.30 -13.98 -15.20
C PRO A 203 27.83 -14.17 -14.86
N LEU A 204 26.96 -14.28 -15.87
CA LEU A 204 25.53 -14.49 -15.69
C LEU A 204 25.20 -15.60 -14.68
N MET A 205 25.92 -16.73 -14.74
CA MET A 205 25.65 -17.89 -13.87
C MET A 205 25.89 -17.63 -12.38
N ASP A 206 26.75 -16.66 -12.04
CA ASP A 206 27.10 -16.29 -10.67
C ASP A 206 26.28 -15.07 -10.20
N SER A 207 25.48 -14.49 -11.09
CA SER A 207 24.61 -13.35 -10.76
C SER A 207 23.42 -13.78 -9.91
N PRO A 208 22.86 -12.87 -9.07
CA PRO A 208 21.67 -13.15 -8.26
C PRO A 208 20.43 -13.39 -9.11
N TRP A 209 20.43 -12.94 -10.35
CA TRP A 209 19.30 -13.09 -11.27
C TRP A 209 19.19 -14.47 -11.89
N TYR A 210 20.30 -15.16 -12.12
CA TYR A 210 20.32 -16.45 -12.81
C TYR A 210 19.47 -17.55 -12.15
N PRO A 211 19.60 -17.82 -10.84
CA PRO A 211 18.78 -18.83 -10.17
C PRO A 211 17.28 -18.47 -10.21
N VAL A 212 16.95 -17.17 -10.18
CA VAL A 212 15.57 -16.69 -10.27
C VAL A 212 15.03 -16.85 -11.70
N LEU A 213 15.82 -16.46 -12.71
CA LEU A 213 15.51 -16.66 -14.12
C LEU A 213 15.21 -18.13 -14.40
N LYS A 214 16.14 -19.02 -14.01
CA LYS A 214 16.00 -20.46 -14.21
C LYS A 214 14.72 -20.99 -13.56
N ARG A 215 14.48 -20.67 -12.31
CA ARG A 215 13.25 -21.05 -11.60
C ARG A 215 12.00 -20.54 -12.32
N GLN A 216 11.97 -19.28 -12.74
CA GLN A 216 10.82 -18.69 -13.44
C GLN A 216 10.50 -19.43 -14.73
N VAL A 217 11.52 -19.74 -15.53
CA VAL A 217 11.33 -20.45 -16.81
C VAL A 217 10.96 -21.93 -16.58
N GLU A 218 11.58 -22.59 -15.59
CA GLU A 218 11.22 -23.97 -15.19
C GLU A 218 9.75 -24.06 -14.80
N GLU A 219 9.27 -23.18 -13.94
CA GLU A 219 7.87 -23.12 -13.51
C GLU A 219 6.90 -22.89 -14.69
N MET A 220 7.27 -22.07 -15.67
CA MET A 220 6.47 -21.86 -16.87
C MET A 220 6.38 -23.12 -17.73
N LEU A 221 7.50 -23.80 -17.94
CA LEU A 221 7.56 -25.05 -18.70
C LEU A 221 6.81 -26.18 -17.98
N GLU A 222 6.90 -26.26 -16.65
CA GLU A 222 6.12 -27.21 -15.83
C GLU A 222 4.62 -26.95 -15.97
N THR A 223 4.20 -25.67 -15.90
CA THR A 223 2.79 -25.30 -16.11
C THR A 223 2.31 -25.72 -17.48
N ALA A 224 3.10 -25.47 -18.52
CA ALA A 224 2.78 -25.90 -19.88
C ALA A 224 2.67 -27.43 -19.95
N ALA A 225 3.58 -28.17 -19.34
CA ALA A 225 3.57 -29.64 -19.30
C ALA A 225 2.31 -30.19 -18.59
N VAL A 226 1.92 -29.59 -17.47
CA VAL A 226 0.69 -29.94 -16.73
C VAL A 226 -0.55 -29.73 -17.61
N LEU A 227 -0.65 -28.60 -18.30
CA LEU A 227 -1.78 -28.29 -19.19
C LEU A 227 -1.88 -29.28 -20.37
N VAL A 228 -0.75 -29.66 -20.98
CA VAL A 228 -0.71 -30.70 -22.03
C VAL A 228 -1.19 -32.04 -21.47
N LYS A 229 -0.69 -32.46 -20.29
CA LYS A 229 -1.08 -33.69 -19.61
C LYS A 229 -2.58 -33.70 -19.27
N GLN A 230 -3.13 -32.63 -18.76
CA GLN A 230 -4.56 -32.47 -18.48
C GLN A 230 -5.38 -32.58 -19.76
N SER A 231 -4.97 -31.89 -20.84
CA SER A 231 -5.60 -31.98 -22.15
C SER A 231 -5.61 -33.37 -22.71
N ALA A 232 -4.51 -34.12 -22.59
CA ALA A 232 -4.43 -35.50 -23.02
C ALA A 232 -5.35 -36.43 -22.20
N GLY A 233 -5.48 -36.20 -20.90
CA GLY A 233 -6.38 -36.97 -20.01
C GLY A 233 -7.87 -36.69 -20.23
N GLN A 234 -8.23 -35.57 -20.90
CA GLN A 234 -9.59 -35.23 -21.26
C GLN A 234 -10.06 -35.80 -22.62
N LEU A 235 -9.14 -36.38 -23.39
CA LEU A 235 -9.49 -36.96 -24.69
C LEU A 235 -10.29 -38.25 -24.50
N PRO A 236 -11.45 -38.41 -25.19
CA PRO A 236 -12.14 -39.67 -25.26
C PRO A 236 -11.27 -40.74 -25.98
N PRO A 237 -11.35 -42.00 -25.54
CA PRO A 237 -10.55 -43.10 -26.15
C PRO A 237 -11.19 -43.61 -27.45
N GLU A 238 -11.47 -42.72 -28.37
CA GLU A 238 -12.10 -42.99 -29.67
C GLU A 238 -11.15 -42.63 -30.81
N PRO A 239 -11.10 -43.40 -31.92
CA PRO A 239 -10.22 -43.14 -33.07
C PRO A 239 -10.40 -41.75 -33.70
N ALA A 240 -11.56 -41.11 -33.49
CA ALA A 240 -11.80 -39.74 -33.94
C ALA A 240 -10.82 -38.72 -33.35
N TYR A 241 -10.28 -39.01 -32.15
CA TYR A 241 -9.38 -38.11 -31.40
C TYR A 241 -7.88 -38.47 -31.57
N ASP A 242 -7.51 -39.51 -32.32
CA ASP A 242 -6.10 -39.93 -32.48
C ASP A 242 -5.19 -38.79 -32.94
N LYS A 243 -5.64 -37.98 -33.93
CA LYS A 243 -4.86 -36.81 -34.39
C LYS A 243 -4.65 -35.73 -33.36
N TYR A 244 -5.57 -35.60 -32.41
CA TYR A 244 -5.41 -34.67 -31.28
C TYR A 244 -4.44 -35.27 -30.25
N ALA A 245 -4.46 -36.56 -30.05
CA ALA A 245 -3.49 -37.25 -29.18
C ALA A 245 -2.07 -37.16 -29.74
N GLU A 246 -1.89 -37.36 -31.06
CA GLU A 246 -0.59 -37.15 -31.75
C GLU A 246 -0.09 -35.71 -31.56
N MET A 247 -0.94 -34.72 -31.82
CA MET A 247 -0.59 -33.30 -31.67
C MET A 247 -0.16 -32.97 -30.20
N LEU A 248 -0.87 -33.50 -29.20
CA LEU A 248 -0.50 -33.30 -27.80
C LEU A 248 0.77 -34.03 -27.41
N ALA A 249 1.06 -35.17 -28.04
CA ALA A 249 2.32 -35.90 -27.88
C ALA A 249 3.49 -35.08 -28.44
N ASP A 250 3.34 -34.48 -29.63
CA ASP A 250 4.33 -33.58 -30.21
C ASP A 250 4.59 -32.36 -29.30
N ASP A 251 3.50 -31.70 -28.81
CA ASP A 251 3.60 -30.58 -27.91
C ASP A 251 4.30 -30.95 -26.59
N ARG A 252 4.05 -32.16 -26.06
CA ARG A 252 4.74 -32.70 -24.87
C ARG A 252 6.24 -32.94 -25.14
N GLN A 253 6.61 -33.50 -26.30
CA GLN A 253 8.00 -33.70 -26.65
C GLN A 253 8.73 -32.38 -26.78
N LEU A 254 8.11 -31.38 -27.39
CA LEU A 254 8.66 -30.04 -27.51
C LEU A 254 8.95 -29.43 -26.13
N ILE A 255 8.00 -29.48 -25.18
CA ILE A 255 8.19 -28.95 -23.83
C ILE A 255 9.32 -29.72 -23.11
N ALA A 256 9.35 -31.05 -23.21
CA ALA A 256 10.42 -31.86 -22.61
C ALA A 256 11.80 -31.51 -23.20
N HIS A 257 11.86 -31.22 -24.50
CA HIS A 257 13.10 -30.77 -25.16
C HIS A 257 13.54 -29.39 -24.60
N LEU A 258 12.61 -28.42 -24.45
CA LEU A 258 12.93 -27.13 -23.88
C LEU A 258 13.42 -27.25 -22.42
N GLN A 259 12.80 -28.11 -21.61
CA GLN A 259 13.25 -28.41 -20.25
C GLN A 259 14.69 -28.99 -20.24
N SER A 260 15.00 -29.92 -21.17
CA SER A 260 16.34 -30.47 -21.29
C SER A 260 17.38 -29.42 -21.68
N LEU A 261 17.05 -28.54 -22.62
CA LEU A 261 17.92 -27.42 -23.02
C LEU A 261 18.19 -26.45 -21.87
N LEU A 262 17.17 -26.11 -21.08
CA LEU A 262 17.33 -25.25 -19.92
C LEU A 262 18.25 -25.87 -18.84
N HIS A 263 18.20 -27.21 -18.67
CA HIS A 263 19.13 -27.92 -17.79
C HIS A 263 20.56 -27.91 -18.31
N SER A 264 20.75 -27.86 -19.66
CA SER A 264 22.07 -27.79 -20.29
C SER A 264 22.71 -26.42 -20.21
N GLY A 265 21.92 -25.36 -19.91
CA GLY A 265 22.37 -23.98 -19.72
C GLY A 265 21.53 -22.97 -20.51
N TRP A 266 21.65 -21.70 -20.10
CA TRP A 266 20.85 -20.59 -20.66
C TRP A 266 21.09 -20.38 -22.15
N ASP A 267 22.37 -20.36 -22.57
CA ASP A 267 22.73 -20.13 -23.97
C ASP A 267 22.23 -21.25 -24.89
N ALA A 268 22.28 -22.50 -24.41
CA ALA A 268 21.72 -23.64 -25.15
C ALA A 268 20.19 -23.51 -25.27
N PHE A 269 19.52 -23.14 -24.20
CA PHE A 269 18.08 -22.90 -24.17
C PHE A 269 17.69 -21.79 -25.16
N MET A 270 18.36 -20.66 -25.11
CA MET A 270 18.08 -19.51 -25.96
C MET A 270 18.33 -19.81 -27.45
N LYS A 271 19.52 -20.35 -27.80
CA LYS A 271 19.95 -20.52 -29.19
C LYS A 271 19.34 -21.73 -29.88
N GLN A 272 19.08 -22.83 -29.16
CA GLN A 272 18.59 -24.09 -29.74
C GLN A 272 17.10 -24.31 -29.45
N GLY A 273 16.54 -23.67 -28.41
CA GLY A 273 15.13 -23.78 -28.03
C GLY A 273 14.20 -22.92 -28.86
N PHE A 274 14.71 -21.85 -29.46
CA PHE A 274 13.86 -20.86 -30.16
C PHE A 274 14.41 -20.52 -31.55
N PRO A 275 13.53 -20.24 -32.56
CA PRO A 275 12.06 -20.12 -32.44
C PRO A 275 11.36 -21.49 -32.34
N VAL A 276 10.26 -21.51 -31.56
CA VAL A 276 9.45 -22.72 -31.36
C VAL A 276 8.36 -22.82 -32.45
N ALA A 277 8.19 -24.04 -33.01
CA ALA A 277 7.14 -24.32 -33.95
C ALA A 277 6.15 -25.36 -33.38
N PHE A 278 4.87 -25.00 -33.32
CA PHE A 278 3.78 -25.86 -32.91
C PHE A 278 3.05 -26.43 -34.14
N THR A 279 2.73 -27.72 -34.12
CA THR A 279 1.86 -28.33 -35.14
C THR A 279 0.51 -27.66 -35.18
N ASN A 280 -0.13 -27.60 -36.34
CA ASN A 280 -1.46 -27.02 -36.47
C ASN A 280 -2.54 -27.91 -35.81
N MET A 281 -3.56 -27.28 -35.28
CA MET A 281 -4.71 -28.00 -34.72
C MET A 281 -5.43 -28.79 -35.84
N PRO A 282 -5.79 -30.08 -35.63
CA PRO A 282 -6.49 -30.87 -36.62
C PRO A 282 -7.79 -30.21 -37.11
N ARG A 283 -8.12 -30.45 -38.40
CA ARG A 283 -9.39 -29.92 -38.95
C ARG A 283 -10.60 -30.55 -38.29
N VAL A 284 -11.67 -29.79 -38.15
CA VAL A 284 -12.95 -30.24 -37.54
C VAL A 284 -13.56 -31.39 -38.35
N ARG A 285 -13.88 -32.50 -37.68
CA ARG A 285 -14.73 -33.59 -38.20
C ARG A 285 -16.09 -33.52 -37.49
N LYS A 286 -17.14 -34.06 -38.13
CA LYS A 286 -18.51 -34.05 -37.59
C LYS A 286 -18.71 -34.94 -36.36
N ASP A 287 -17.75 -35.84 -36.08
CA ASP A 287 -17.73 -36.83 -35.01
C ASP A 287 -16.97 -36.39 -33.76
N ILE A 288 -16.59 -35.10 -33.68
CA ILE A 288 -15.86 -34.54 -32.53
C ILE A 288 -16.80 -33.67 -31.69
N ASP A 289 -16.82 -33.93 -30.40
CA ASP A 289 -17.56 -33.07 -29.44
C ASP A 289 -17.01 -31.63 -29.44
N PRO A 290 -17.86 -30.63 -29.75
CA PRO A 290 -17.48 -29.22 -29.76
C PRO A 290 -16.93 -28.72 -28.39
N GLN A 291 -17.43 -29.26 -27.27
CA GLN A 291 -17.01 -28.86 -25.93
C GLN A 291 -15.59 -29.36 -25.63
N VAL A 292 -15.29 -30.62 -25.94
CA VAL A 292 -13.95 -31.20 -25.79
C VAL A 292 -12.95 -30.41 -26.64
N LYS A 293 -13.32 -30.10 -27.90
CA LYS A 293 -12.45 -29.31 -28.77
C LYS A 293 -12.20 -27.90 -28.24
N ALA A 294 -13.25 -27.23 -27.76
CA ALA A 294 -13.13 -25.89 -27.20
C ALA A 294 -12.20 -25.87 -25.96
N ALA A 295 -12.32 -26.87 -25.08
CA ALA A 295 -11.46 -27.01 -23.91
C ALA A 295 -9.98 -27.25 -24.30
N LEU A 296 -9.76 -28.14 -25.29
CA LEU A 296 -8.41 -28.39 -25.82
C LEU A 296 -7.80 -27.14 -26.45
N ALA A 297 -8.57 -26.40 -27.24
CA ALA A 297 -8.12 -25.17 -27.87
C ALA A 297 -7.75 -24.12 -26.81
N ALA A 298 -8.60 -23.94 -25.81
CA ALA A 298 -8.36 -23.00 -24.71
C ALA A 298 -7.06 -23.34 -23.95
N ASN A 299 -6.89 -24.59 -23.51
CA ASN A 299 -5.66 -25.03 -22.84
C ASN A 299 -4.43 -24.85 -23.71
N ARG A 300 -4.56 -25.17 -25.01
CA ARG A 300 -3.46 -25.04 -25.96
C ARG A 300 -3.04 -23.60 -26.17
N ASP A 301 -3.97 -22.69 -26.31
CA ASP A 301 -3.67 -21.27 -26.45
C ASP A 301 -2.95 -20.71 -25.22
N ILE A 302 -3.26 -21.23 -24.03
CA ILE A 302 -2.57 -20.87 -22.78
C ILE A 302 -1.10 -21.30 -22.85
N TYR A 303 -0.81 -22.61 -23.00
CA TYR A 303 0.60 -23.03 -22.94
C TYR A 303 1.42 -22.55 -24.16
N LYS A 304 0.78 -22.34 -25.32
CA LYS A 304 1.44 -21.65 -26.44
C LYS A 304 1.80 -20.21 -26.08
N THR A 305 0.91 -19.47 -25.42
CA THR A 305 1.17 -18.11 -24.95
C THR A 305 2.32 -18.09 -23.96
N ILE A 306 2.31 -19.00 -22.98
CA ILE A 306 3.41 -19.14 -22.02
C ILE A 306 4.76 -19.30 -22.75
N ILE A 307 4.83 -20.20 -23.73
CA ILE A 307 6.09 -20.53 -24.41
C ILE A 307 6.48 -19.44 -25.42
N THR A 308 5.54 -18.96 -26.23
CA THR A 308 5.87 -18.06 -27.36
C THR A 308 5.84 -16.58 -27.02
N LYS A 309 5.23 -16.20 -25.89
CA LYS A 309 5.16 -14.81 -25.43
C LYS A 309 5.84 -14.60 -24.08
N ASP A 310 5.44 -15.36 -23.05
CA ASP A 310 5.91 -15.08 -21.68
C ASP A 310 7.39 -15.48 -21.49
N ILE A 311 7.79 -16.69 -21.92
CA ILE A 311 9.20 -17.10 -21.91
C ILE A 311 10.03 -16.23 -22.84
N LYS A 312 9.44 -15.80 -23.98
CA LYS A 312 10.16 -14.95 -24.94
C LYS A 312 10.61 -13.61 -24.33
N THR A 313 9.94 -13.09 -23.31
CA THR A 313 10.37 -11.85 -22.64
C THR A 313 11.76 -11.95 -22.00
N PHE A 314 12.21 -13.16 -21.66
CA PHE A 314 13.56 -13.39 -21.11
C PHE A 314 14.63 -13.64 -22.18
N LEU A 315 14.23 -13.90 -23.43
CA LEU A 315 15.19 -14.17 -24.51
C LEU A 315 15.75 -12.86 -25.10
N VAL A 316 16.18 -11.96 -24.22
CA VAL A 316 16.71 -10.63 -24.58
C VAL A 316 18.22 -10.62 -24.67
N SER A 317 18.92 -11.42 -23.84
CA SER A 317 20.38 -11.46 -23.80
C SER A 317 20.87 -12.88 -23.53
N ASP A 318 21.84 -13.37 -24.33
CA ASP A 318 22.65 -14.54 -23.98
C ASP A 318 23.77 -14.15 -22.99
N SER A 319 24.66 -15.09 -22.66
CA SER A 319 25.74 -14.80 -21.69
C SER A 319 26.74 -13.73 -22.19
N ALA A 320 26.92 -13.60 -23.53
CA ALA A 320 27.80 -12.60 -24.10
C ALA A 320 27.14 -11.22 -24.15
N ASP A 321 25.86 -11.15 -24.54
CA ASP A 321 25.06 -9.93 -24.51
C ASP A 321 24.93 -9.41 -23.07
N TYR A 322 24.68 -10.32 -22.10
CA TYR A 322 24.64 -9.96 -20.67
C TYR A 322 25.96 -9.34 -20.18
N ALA A 323 27.12 -9.89 -20.59
CA ALA A 323 28.41 -9.34 -20.22
C ALA A 323 28.63 -7.93 -20.81
N GLN A 324 28.11 -7.68 -22.01
CA GLN A 324 28.16 -6.33 -22.62
C GLN A 324 27.21 -5.37 -21.88
N ASP A 325 25.95 -5.79 -21.64
CA ASP A 325 24.97 -4.99 -20.91
C ASP A 325 25.50 -4.55 -19.53
N THR A 326 26.16 -5.48 -18.81
CA THR A 326 26.75 -5.16 -17.49
C THR A 326 27.95 -4.23 -17.61
N ALA A 327 28.80 -4.38 -18.65
CA ALA A 327 29.92 -3.47 -18.88
C ALA A 327 29.46 -2.03 -19.19
N ASP A 328 28.35 -1.88 -19.90
CA ASP A 328 27.78 -0.58 -20.23
C ASP A 328 27.06 0.06 -19.03
N LEU A 329 26.37 -0.73 -18.20
CA LEU A 329 25.61 -0.23 -17.05
C LEU A 329 26.44 0.01 -15.78
N TYR A 330 27.57 -0.71 -15.61
CA TYR A 330 28.37 -0.63 -14.39
C TYR A 330 28.90 0.80 -14.09
N PRO A 331 29.49 1.54 -15.05
CA PRO A 331 29.93 2.92 -14.80
C PRO A 331 28.75 3.83 -14.47
N ILE A 332 27.58 3.65 -15.10
CA ILE A 332 26.35 4.41 -14.83
C ILE A 332 25.91 4.21 -13.37
N TYR A 333 25.88 2.96 -12.90
CA TYR A 333 25.46 2.66 -11.52
C TYR A 333 26.50 3.11 -10.49
N ARG A 334 27.77 3.09 -10.83
CA ARG A 334 28.83 3.68 -9.98
C ARG A 334 28.67 5.19 -9.85
N ALA A 335 28.32 5.88 -10.94
CA ALA A 335 27.99 7.30 -10.89
C ALA A 335 26.75 7.56 -10.03
N LEU A 336 25.68 6.76 -10.19
CA LEU A 336 24.47 6.85 -9.37
C LEU A 336 24.79 6.66 -7.87
N LEU A 337 25.62 5.67 -7.52
CA LEU A 337 26.06 5.47 -6.14
C LEU A 337 26.76 6.71 -5.58
N ARG A 338 27.69 7.32 -6.33
CA ARG A 338 28.39 8.56 -5.92
C ARG A 338 27.43 9.73 -5.71
N VAL A 339 26.48 9.91 -6.63
CA VAL A 339 25.45 10.96 -6.52
C VAL A 339 24.58 10.74 -5.28
N VAL A 340 24.08 9.53 -5.05
CA VAL A 340 23.26 9.20 -3.89
C VAL A 340 24.01 9.41 -2.57
N GLN A 341 25.31 9.01 -2.51
CA GLN A 341 26.17 9.27 -1.35
C GLN A 341 26.38 10.77 -1.09
N ALA A 342 26.56 11.56 -2.15
CA ALA A 342 26.70 13.01 -2.03
C ALA A 342 25.40 13.69 -1.57
N VAL A 343 24.24 13.27 -2.12
CA VAL A 343 22.91 13.75 -1.71
C VAL A 343 22.65 13.45 -0.24
N GLU A 344 22.89 12.20 0.21
CA GLU A 344 22.68 11.81 1.60
C GLU A 344 23.54 12.63 2.57
N ARG A 345 24.80 12.82 2.23
CA ARG A 345 25.71 13.67 3.03
C ARG A 345 25.17 15.08 3.16
N LEU A 346 24.77 15.72 2.06
CA LEU A 346 24.27 17.09 2.07
C LEU A 346 22.91 17.20 2.80
N VAL A 347 22.02 16.22 2.61
CA VAL A 347 20.76 16.13 3.37
C VAL A 347 21.02 16.04 4.86
N ARG A 348 22.00 15.19 5.25
CA ARG A 348 22.36 15.04 6.66
C ARG A 348 22.93 16.32 7.25
N GLU A 349 23.86 16.99 6.55
CA GLU A 349 24.41 18.29 6.96
C GLU A 349 23.31 19.34 7.18
N LYS A 350 22.38 19.47 6.22
CA LYS A 350 21.25 20.40 6.34
C LYS A 350 20.33 20.04 7.51
N LYS A 351 20.05 18.76 7.76
CA LYS A 351 19.25 18.30 8.90
C LYS A 351 19.93 18.58 10.23
N ASP A 352 21.25 18.37 10.31
CA ASP A 352 22.05 18.65 11.50
C ASP A 352 22.07 20.17 11.80
N GLU A 353 22.21 21.03 10.76
CA GLU A 353 22.12 22.49 10.90
C GLU A 353 20.74 22.96 11.41
N LEU A 354 19.66 22.32 10.95
CA LEU A 354 18.30 22.65 11.36
C LEU A 354 17.90 22.03 12.71
N GLY A 355 18.68 21.06 13.22
CA GLY A 355 18.31 20.23 14.36
C GLY A 355 16.98 19.49 14.14
N GLY A 356 16.72 19.08 12.90
CA GLY A 356 15.46 18.47 12.49
C GLY A 356 15.65 17.18 11.70
N TYR A 357 14.91 16.10 12.05
CA TYR A 357 15.09 14.76 11.47
C TYR A 357 13.73 14.14 11.13
N ALA A 358 13.68 13.35 10.06
CA ALA A 358 12.50 12.58 9.68
C ALA A 358 12.38 11.28 10.50
N PHE A 359 11.23 10.63 10.48
CA PHE A 359 11.04 9.36 11.18
C PHE A 359 11.97 8.25 10.69
N SER A 360 12.30 8.21 9.40
CA SER A 360 13.29 7.27 8.84
C SER A 360 14.69 7.49 9.43
N ASP A 361 15.09 8.75 9.65
CA ASP A 361 16.38 9.04 10.30
C ASP A 361 16.38 8.53 11.75
N ILE A 362 15.28 8.75 12.48
CA ILE A 362 15.12 8.28 13.86
C ILE A 362 15.21 6.75 13.95
N GLU A 363 14.64 6.03 12.97
CA GLU A 363 14.73 4.56 12.91
C GLU A 363 16.20 4.11 12.72
N HIS A 364 16.95 4.75 11.81
CA HIS A 364 18.38 4.45 11.60
C HIS A 364 19.24 4.85 12.80
N PHE A 365 18.97 5.98 13.45
CA PHE A 365 19.66 6.34 14.69
C PHE A 365 19.44 5.31 15.80
N ALA A 366 18.23 4.76 15.89
CA ALA A 366 17.97 3.67 16.83
C ALA A 366 18.77 2.40 16.47
N ILE A 367 18.93 2.12 15.18
CA ILE A 367 19.78 1.02 14.69
C ILE A 367 21.23 1.28 15.06
N ASP A 368 21.78 2.48 14.81
CA ASP A 368 23.16 2.86 15.12
C ASP A 368 23.45 2.82 16.62
N LEU A 369 22.45 3.14 17.46
CA LEU A 369 22.56 2.98 18.91
C LEU A 369 22.70 1.53 19.36
N LEU A 370 22.07 0.60 18.65
CA LEU A 370 21.95 -0.81 19.03
C LEU A 370 22.99 -1.70 18.37
N MET A 371 23.43 -1.36 17.15
CA MET A 371 24.25 -2.18 16.30
C MET A 371 25.46 -1.40 15.80
N GLU A 372 26.58 -2.09 15.68
CA GLU A 372 27.81 -1.58 15.05
C GLU A 372 28.37 -2.62 14.11
N LYS A 373 29.01 -2.17 13.02
CA LYS A 373 29.77 -3.04 12.13
C LYS A 373 31.20 -3.13 12.58
N THR A 374 31.71 -4.34 12.66
CA THR A 374 33.11 -4.62 12.87
C THR A 374 33.92 -4.47 11.58
N ALA A 375 35.25 -4.39 11.68
CA ALA A 375 36.12 -4.21 10.51
C ALA A 375 36.03 -5.34 9.45
N ASP A 376 35.57 -6.52 9.86
CA ASP A 376 35.32 -7.67 9.00
C ASP A 376 33.90 -7.70 8.38
N GLY A 377 33.10 -6.64 8.62
CA GLY A 377 31.74 -6.50 8.10
C GLY A 377 30.66 -7.23 8.90
N THR A 378 31.02 -7.89 10.02
CA THR A 378 30.00 -8.52 10.87
C THR A 378 29.29 -7.47 11.71
N VAL A 379 27.98 -7.67 11.91
CA VAL A 379 27.14 -6.78 12.72
C VAL A 379 27.05 -7.33 14.14
N GLN A 380 27.42 -6.51 15.13
CA GLN A 380 27.34 -6.85 16.55
C GLN A 380 26.57 -5.80 17.35
N ALA A 381 26.13 -6.19 18.56
CA ALA A 381 25.47 -5.24 19.46
C ALA A 381 26.47 -4.25 20.05
N THR A 382 26.13 -2.96 20.10
CA THR A 382 26.86 -1.94 20.83
C THR A 382 26.85 -2.19 22.36
N ALA A 383 27.58 -1.41 23.14
CA ALA A 383 27.46 -1.47 24.59
C ALA A 383 26.06 -1.18 25.12
N LEU A 384 25.37 -0.17 24.51
CA LEU A 384 23.98 0.15 24.80
C LEU A 384 23.04 -0.98 24.35
N GLY A 385 23.26 -1.54 23.15
CA GLY A 385 22.50 -2.68 22.64
C GLY A 385 22.51 -3.87 23.60
N ARG A 386 23.69 -4.23 24.09
CA ARG A 386 23.83 -5.31 25.12
C ARG A 386 23.11 -4.98 26.42
N GLN A 387 23.13 -3.74 26.88
CA GLN A 387 22.40 -3.31 28.06
C GLN A 387 20.89 -3.43 27.88
N LEU A 388 20.35 -3.04 26.71
CA LEU A 388 18.93 -3.07 26.40
C LEU A 388 18.42 -4.48 26.18
N GLN A 389 19.24 -5.44 25.72
CA GLN A 389 18.89 -6.86 25.63
C GLN A 389 18.46 -7.44 26.97
N GLY A 390 18.98 -6.94 28.10
CA GLY A 390 18.59 -7.35 29.46
C GLY A 390 17.41 -6.57 30.04
N ARG A 391 16.97 -5.48 29.40
CA ARG A 391 15.89 -4.61 29.94
C ARG A 391 14.54 -5.26 29.83
N TYR A 392 14.21 -5.83 28.66
CA TYR A 392 12.90 -6.36 28.38
C TYR A 392 12.84 -7.86 28.66
N ALA A 393 11.90 -8.27 29.51
CA ALA A 393 11.63 -9.69 29.76
C ALA A 393 10.93 -10.33 28.54
N GLU A 394 10.10 -9.56 27.84
CA GLU A 394 9.45 -9.98 26.61
C GLU A 394 9.23 -8.80 25.66
N ILE A 395 9.41 -9.05 24.36
CA ILE A 395 9.15 -8.10 23.26
C ILE A 395 7.98 -8.64 22.46
N LEU A 396 6.84 -7.95 22.53
CA LEU A 396 5.60 -8.33 21.86
C LEU A 396 5.37 -7.42 20.65
N VAL A 397 5.28 -7.99 19.46
CA VAL A 397 5.07 -7.24 18.20
C VAL A 397 3.77 -7.69 17.58
N ASP A 398 2.79 -6.78 17.53
CA ASP A 398 1.52 -6.98 16.83
C ASP A 398 1.64 -6.60 15.35
N GLU A 399 0.81 -7.19 14.50
CA GLU A 399 0.81 -6.99 13.03
C GLU A 399 2.21 -7.20 12.41
N TYR A 400 2.95 -8.19 12.90
CA TYR A 400 4.35 -8.46 12.51
C TYR A 400 4.55 -8.69 11.00
N GLN A 401 3.51 -9.08 10.26
CA GLN A 401 3.55 -9.24 8.80
C GLN A 401 3.77 -7.92 8.05
N ASP A 402 3.63 -6.77 8.71
CA ASP A 402 3.81 -5.45 8.10
C ASP A 402 5.19 -4.83 8.41
N THR A 403 6.11 -5.58 9.03
CA THR A 403 7.47 -5.12 9.33
C THR A 403 8.36 -5.14 8.09
N ASN A 404 9.34 -4.22 8.05
CA ASN A 404 10.44 -4.19 7.08
C ASN A 404 11.73 -4.82 7.67
N GLU A 405 12.83 -4.84 6.89
CA GLU A 405 14.08 -5.44 7.33
C GLU A 405 14.72 -4.67 8.49
N ALA A 406 14.72 -3.34 8.43
CA ALA A 406 15.28 -2.47 9.47
C ALA A 406 14.60 -2.75 10.82
N GLN A 407 13.28 -2.83 10.82
CA GLN A 407 12.46 -3.11 12.00
C GLN A 407 12.66 -4.53 12.55
N ASP A 408 12.72 -5.55 11.69
CA ASP A 408 12.98 -6.92 12.16
C ASP A 408 14.36 -7.03 12.80
N ARG A 409 15.38 -6.41 12.21
CA ARG A 409 16.74 -6.36 12.79
C ARG A 409 16.76 -5.63 14.11
N LEU A 410 16.08 -4.48 14.21
CA LEU A 410 15.97 -3.74 15.47
C LEU A 410 15.39 -4.61 16.58
N PHE A 411 14.29 -5.32 16.34
CA PHE A 411 13.72 -6.26 17.33
C PHE A 411 14.63 -7.45 17.60
N ALA A 412 15.37 -7.92 16.60
CA ALA A 412 16.32 -9.02 16.80
C ALA A 412 17.46 -8.63 17.73
N PHE A 413 17.99 -7.41 17.62
CA PHE A 413 19.06 -6.91 18.45
C PHE A 413 18.61 -6.47 19.85
N LEU A 414 17.37 -6.01 20.00
CA LEU A 414 16.77 -5.75 21.31
C LEU A 414 16.50 -7.04 22.11
N SER A 415 16.33 -8.16 21.41
CA SER A 415 16.05 -9.46 22.02
C SER A 415 17.29 -10.06 22.67
N ASN A 416 17.08 -10.75 23.79
CA ASN A 416 18.10 -11.59 24.41
C ASN A 416 18.31 -12.97 23.71
N GLY A 417 17.74 -13.13 22.51
CA GLY A 417 17.78 -14.34 21.71
C GLY A 417 16.59 -15.27 21.89
N GLY A 418 15.75 -15.09 22.93
CA GLY A 418 14.66 -16.01 23.26
C GLY A 418 13.42 -15.36 23.89
N ASN A 419 13.16 -14.08 23.67
CA ASN A 419 12.07 -13.36 24.33
C ASN A 419 11.14 -12.59 23.36
N ARG A 420 11.12 -12.95 22.07
CA ARG A 420 10.21 -12.32 21.09
C ARG A 420 8.92 -13.08 20.96
N PHE A 421 7.81 -12.36 21.03
CA PHE A 421 6.46 -12.86 20.76
C PHE A 421 5.87 -12.03 19.62
N MET A 422 5.81 -12.64 18.44
CA MET A 422 5.41 -12.00 17.20
C MET A 422 4.04 -12.52 16.79
N VAL A 423 3.08 -11.61 16.55
CA VAL A 423 1.71 -11.96 16.17
C VAL A 423 1.38 -11.32 14.83
N GLY A 424 0.79 -12.09 13.93
CA GLY A 424 0.39 -11.55 12.64
C GLY A 424 -0.39 -12.53 11.78
N ASP A 425 -0.82 -12.05 10.63
CA ASP A 425 -1.45 -12.83 9.56
C ASP A 425 -0.88 -12.39 8.22
N VAL A 426 -0.03 -13.19 7.61
CA VAL A 426 0.59 -12.85 6.32
C VAL A 426 -0.45 -12.54 5.23
N LYS A 427 -1.64 -13.16 5.31
CA LYS A 427 -2.77 -12.91 4.40
C LYS A 427 -3.37 -11.49 4.55
N GLN A 428 -2.99 -10.76 5.61
CA GLN A 428 -3.40 -9.38 5.87
C GLN A 428 -2.26 -8.37 5.67
N SER A 429 -1.12 -8.77 5.12
CA SER A 429 -0.04 -7.85 4.75
C SER A 429 -0.40 -7.11 3.46
N ILE A 430 -0.80 -5.85 3.59
CA ILE A 430 -1.27 -4.98 2.50
C ILE A 430 -0.57 -3.62 2.46
N TYR A 431 0.60 -3.50 3.10
CA TYR A 431 1.38 -2.27 3.19
C TYR A 431 2.73 -2.35 2.47
N ARG A 432 2.79 -3.12 1.35
CA ARG A 432 3.99 -3.21 0.52
C ARG A 432 4.42 -1.83 -0.03
N PHE A 433 3.47 -0.95 -0.33
CA PHE A 433 3.76 0.44 -0.72
C PHE A 433 4.43 1.27 0.40
N ARG A 434 4.41 0.78 1.65
CA ARG A 434 5.19 1.27 2.79
C ARG A 434 6.42 0.39 3.07
N LEU A 435 6.83 -0.41 2.08
CA LEU A 435 7.98 -1.29 2.12
C LEU A 435 7.89 -2.43 3.17
N ALA A 436 6.67 -2.83 3.55
CA ALA A 436 6.46 -4.03 4.35
C ALA A 436 6.93 -5.29 3.60
N MET A 437 7.61 -6.19 4.31
CA MET A 437 8.23 -7.40 3.76
C MET A 437 7.60 -8.68 4.35
N PRO A 438 6.47 -9.17 3.81
CA PRO A 438 5.80 -10.37 4.31
C PRO A 438 6.68 -11.63 4.24
N GLN A 439 7.72 -11.62 3.41
CA GLN A 439 8.70 -12.70 3.31
C GLN A 439 9.44 -12.95 4.64
N ILE A 440 9.62 -11.92 5.47
CA ILE A 440 10.24 -12.04 6.81
C ILE A 440 9.35 -12.92 7.71
N PHE A 441 8.03 -12.68 7.69
CA PHE A 441 7.06 -13.51 8.43
C PHE A 441 7.06 -14.95 7.91
N MET A 442 7.04 -15.12 6.59
CA MET A 442 7.01 -16.45 5.95
C MET A 442 8.27 -17.26 6.26
N ALA A 443 9.45 -16.66 6.17
CA ALA A 443 10.71 -17.33 6.48
C ALA A 443 10.73 -17.85 7.92
N LYS A 444 10.22 -17.06 8.88
CA LYS A 444 10.09 -17.52 10.28
C LYS A 444 9.03 -18.62 10.43
N LYS A 445 7.89 -18.49 9.75
CA LYS A 445 6.83 -19.51 9.78
C LYS A 445 7.32 -20.86 9.24
N ASP A 446 8.11 -20.84 8.16
CA ASP A 446 8.67 -22.06 7.54
C ASP A 446 9.80 -22.68 8.38
N SER A 447 10.54 -21.89 9.16
CA SER A 447 11.70 -22.35 9.94
C SER A 447 11.38 -22.70 11.40
N TYR A 448 10.29 -22.17 11.99
CA TYR A 448 9.93 -22.42 13.38
C TYR A 448 9.17 -23.73 13.51
N THR A 449 9.44 -24.45 14.61
CA THR A 449 8.77 -25.73 14.88
C THR A 449 7.36 -25.50 15.42
N PRO A 450 6.36 -26.33 15.05
CA PRO A 450 5.04 -26.27 15.69
C PRO A 450 5.16 -26.42 17.20
N TYR A 451 4.53 -25.51 17.95
CA TYR A 451 4.56 -25.58 19.41
C TYR A 451 3.88 -26.84 19.97
N ASN A 452 4.55 -27.48 20.90
CA ASN A 452 3.99 -28.62 21.62
C ASN A 452 4.06 -28.37 23.13
N ARG A 453 2.92 -28.32 23.81
CA ARG A 453 2.81 -28.04 25.25
C ARG A 453 3.55 -29.07 26.11
N LEU A 454 3.58 -30.34 25.69
CA LEU A 454 4.21 -31.43 26.44
C LEU A 454 5.75 -31.44 26.25
N HIS A 455 6.22 -31.00 25.12
CA HIS A 455 7.65 -30.95 24.78
C HIS A 455 7.97 -29.63 24.08
N PRO A 456 8.03 -28.51 24.83
CA PRO A 456 8.30 -27.20 24.23
C PRO A 456 9.68 -27.16 23.55
N ALA A 457 9.70 -26.85 22.27
CA ALA A 457 10.91 -26.57 21.50
C ALA A 457 10.81 -25.18 20.90
N PHE A 458 11.90 -24.42 20.90
CA PHE A 458 11.96 -23.06 20.39
C PHE A 458 13.08 -22.90 19.36
N PRO A 459 12.93 -22.01 18.36
CA PRO A 459 11.79 -21.10 18.15
C PRO A 459 10.51 -21.87 17.74
N ALA A 460 9.35 -21.42 18.18
CA ALA A 460 8.08 -22.11 18.01
C ALA A 460 7.04 -21.31 17.22
N ALA A 461 6.23 -22.00 16.44
CA ALA A 461 5.08 -21.45 15.73
C ALA A 461 3.76 -21.96 16.31
N ILE A 462 2.78 -21.06 16.50
CA ILE A 462 1.43 -21.38 16.97
C ILE A 462 0.44 -20.85 15.93
N THR A 463 -0.52 -21.68 15.49
CA THR A 463 -1.53 -21.26 14.52
C THR A 463 -2.89 -21.08 15.20
N LEU A 464 -3.47 -19.88 15.09
CA LEU A 464 -4.83 -19.57 15.54
C LEU A 464 -5.78 -19.62 14.35
N ASP A 465 -6.47 -20.72 14.16
CA ASP A 465 -7.33 -21.04 13.01
C ASP A 465 -8.80 -20.68 13.22
N LYS A 466 -9.25 -20.50 14.47
CA LYS A 466 -10.66 -20.24 14.78
C LYS A 466 -11.04 -18.79 14.50
N ASN A 467 -12.12 -18.60 13.73
CA ASN A 467 -12.70 -17.29 13.45
C ASN A 467 -13.92 -17.03 14.33
N PHE A 468 -13.84 -15.98 15.17
CA PHE A 468 -14.90 -15.53 16.09
C PHE A 468 -15.69 -14.33 15.55
N ARG A 469 -15.33 -13.82 14.36
CA ARG A 469 -15.90 -12.61 13.76
C ARG A 469 -17.06 -12.91 12.83
N SER A 470 -16.81 -13.80 11.88
CA SER A 470 -17.64 -13.95 10.68
C SER A 470 -18.52 -15.21 10.76
N ARG A 471 -19.71 -15.10 10.16
CA ARG A 471 -20.62 -16.24 9.98
C ARG A 471 -19.97 -17.35 9.16
N ALA A 472 -20.41 -18.59 9.41
CA ALA A 472 -19.89 -19.78 8.74
C ALA A 472 -19.93 -19.68 7.19
N GLY A 473 -21.01 -19.11 6.63
CA GLY A 473 -21.12 -18.93 5.17
C GLY A 473 -20.10 -17.93 4.58
N VAL A 474 -19.75 -16.85 5.31
CA VAL A 474 -18.68 -15.94 4.91
C VAL A 474 -17.33 -16.66 4.92
N CYS A 475 -17.03 -17.38 6.00
CA CYS A 475 -15.79 -18.16 6.11
C CYS A 475 -15.66 -19.21 4.99
N ALA A 476 -16.73 -19.95 4.70
CA ALA A 476 -16.76 -20.93 3.62
C ALA A 476 -16.48 -20.31 2.25
N TYR A 477 -17.06 -19.13 1.96
CA TYR A 477 -16.82 -18.42 0.72
C TYR A 477 -15.37 -17.93 0.61
N VAL A 478 -14.81 -17.36 1.69
CA VAL A 478 -13.38 -16.98 1.75
C VAL A 478 -12.50 -18.19 1.47
N ASN A 479 -12.73 -19.31 2.16
CA ASN A 479 -11.95 -20.53 1.96
C ASN A 479 -12.04 -21.06 0.53
N GLN A 480 -13.24 -21.05 -0.07
CA GLN A 480 -13.44 -21.46 -1.46
C GLN A 480 -12.65 -20.58 -2.45
N VAL A 481 -12.70 -19.26 -2.27
CA VAL A 481 -11.99 -18.33 -3.15
C VAL A 481 -10.48 -18.53 -3.06
N PHE A 482 -9.94 -18.52 -1.84
CA PHE A 482 -8.49 -18.54 -1.65
C PHE A 482 -7.84 -19.91 -1.86
N SER A 483 -8.57 -21.01 -1.64
CA SER A 483 -8.07 -22.35 -2.00
C SER A 483 -7.87 -22.53 -3.52
N LEU A 484 -8.56 -21.72 -4.34
CA LEU A 484 -8.41 -21.76 -5.79
C LEU A 484 -7.27 -20.86 -6.31
N PHE A 485 -7.00 -19.74 -5.64
CA PHE A 485 -6.15 -18.68 -6.20
C PHE A 485 -4.88 -18.39 -5.41
N MET A 486 -4.85 -18.62 -4.09
CA MET A 486 -3.70 -18.31 -3.26
C MET A 486 -2.80 -19.54 -3.16
N THR A 487 -1.85 -19.60 -4.07
CA THR A 487 -0.79 -20.62 -4.09
C THR A 487 0.53 -19.98 -3.72
N ARG A 488 1.54 -20.77 -3.33
CA ARG A 488 2.88 -20.26 -3.01
C ARG A 488 3.47 -19.41 -4.13
N ARG A 489 3.10 -19.71 -5.36
CA ARG A 489 3.57 -19.00 -6.56
C ARG A 489 2.91 -17.62 -6.75
N VAL A 490 1.61 -17.49 -6.49
CA VAL A 490 0.84 -16.26 -6.78
C VAL A 490 0.46 -15.54 -5.50
N GLY A 491 0.35 -16.24 -4.37
CA GLY A 491 -0.02 -15.69 -3.07
C GLY A 491 1.10 -15.72 -2.04
N GLU A 492 2.31 -16.18 -2.44
CA GLU A 492 3.47 -16.38 -1.57
C GLU A 492 3.23 -17.45 -0.47
N LEU A 493 2.02 -18.01 -0.40
CA LEU A 493 1.67 -19.11 0.49
C LEU A 493 0.64 -20.03 -0.17
N ASP A 494 0.60 -21.31 0.22
CA ASP A 494 -0.43 -22.24 -0.21
C ASP A 494 -1.60 -22.21 0.79
N TYR A 495 -2.75 -21.74 0.30
CA TYR A 495 -3.97 -21.68 1.12
C TYR A 495 -4.61 -23.06 1.26
N THR A 496 -4.07 -23.87 2.15
CA THR A 496 -4.52 -25.23 2.47
C THR A 496 -5.40 -25.24 3.71
N GLN A 497 -5.83 -26.42 4.14
CA GLN A 497 -6.68 -26.59 5.33
C GLN A 497 -6.08 -25.97 6.60
N SER A 498 -4.76 -25.87 6.70
CA SER A 498 -4.08 -25.22 7.83
C SER A 498 -4.26 -23.70 7.85
N GLU A 499 -4.62 -23.08 6.70
CA GLU A 499 -4.85 -21.65 6.56
C GLU A 499 -6.35 -21.26 6.56
N TYR A 500 -7.24 -22.27 6.59
CA TYR A 500 -8.68 -22.04 6.51
C TYR A 500 -9.20 -21.25 7.71
N LEU A 501 -10.19 -20.41 7.43
CA LEU A 501 -11.00 -19.79 8.46
C LEU A 501 -11.99 -20.81 8.99
N ASN A 502 -11.76 -21.30 10.21
CA ASN A 502 -12.66 -22.25 10.88
C ASN A 502 -13.66 -21.48 11.74
N PRO A 503 -14.93 -21.34 11.34
CA PRO A 503 -15.89 -20.52 12.09
C PRO A 503 -16.16 -21.12 13.47
N PHE A 504 -16.21 -20.22 14.46
CA PHE A 504 -16.73 -20.52 15.79
C PHE A 504 -18.17 -19.99 15.91
N ASP A 505 -18.97 -20.23 14.86
CA ASP A 505 -20.33 -19.71 14.78
C ASP A 505 -21.29 -20.70 15.41
N SER A 506 -21.85 -20.33 16.56
CA SER A 506 -22.90 -21.09 17.27
C SER A 506 -24.31 -20.66 16.88
N THR A 507 -24.46 -19.70 15.97
CA THR A 507 -25.75 -19.19 15.54
C THR A 507 -26.47 -20.17 14.62
N PRO A 508 -27.78 -20.36 14.77
CA PRO A 508 -28.55 -21.24 13.89
C PRO A 508 -28.43 -20.83 12.43
N PRO A 509 -28.41 -21.77 11.48
CA PRO A 509 -28.48 -21.46 10.06
C PRO A 509 -29.69 -20.58 9.77
N ASP A 510 -29.51 -19.55 8.95
CA ASP A 510 -30.60 -18.73 8.42
C ASP A 510 -30.67 -18.88 6.88
N SER A 511 -31.77 -18.38 6.31
CA SER A 511 -32.04 -18.47 4.87
C SER A 511 -31.38 -17.34 4.07
N VAL A 512 -30.63 -16.45 4.74
CA VAL A 512 -30.02 -15.29 4.09
C VAL A 512 -28.67 -15.68 3.50
N PRO A 513 -28.39 -15.40 2.21
CA PRO A 513 -27.08 -15.65 1.63
C PRO A 513 -26.02 -14.81 2.35
N HIS A 514 -24.96 -15.48 2.87
CA HIS A 514 -23.85 -14.80 3.53
C HIS A 514 -22.80 -14.28 2.57
N ALA A 515 -22.82 -14.71 1.31
CA ALA A 515 -21.96 -14.21 0.25
C ALA A 515 -22.77 -14.08 -1.05
N ALA A 516 -22.54 -13.02 -1.79
CA ALA A 516 -23.18 -12.78 -3.08
C ALA A 516 -22.23 -12.08 -4.05
N LEU A 517 -22.28 -12.47 -5.32
CA LEU A 517 -21.61 -11.81 -6.42
C LEU A 517 -22.66 -11.30 -7.39
N HIS A 518 -22.64 -9.99 -7.63
CA HIS A 518 -23.46 -9.33 -8.64
C HIS A 518 -22.59 -9.00 -9.85
N ILE A 519 -22.95 -9.58 -11.00
CA ILE A 519 -22.27 -9.32 -12.27
C ILE A 519 -23.18 -8.44 -13.11
N LEU A 520 -22.67 -7.28 -13.52
CA LEU A 520 -23.37 -6.31 -14.35
C LEU A 520 -22.77 -6.35 -15.76
N ASP A 521 -23.63 -6.48 -16.79
CA ASP A 521 -23.22 -6.41 -18.19
C ASP A 521 -23.17 -4.94 -18.63
N ALA A 522 -21.96 -4.46 -18.94
CA ALA A 522 -21.71 -3.07 -19.34
C ALA A 522 -21.94 -2.81 -20.85
N VAL A 523 -22.32 -3.83 -21.64
CA VAL A 523 -22.39 -3.75 -23.12
C VAL A 523 -23.82 -3.61 -23.67
N THR A 524 -24.82 -3.78 -22.85
CA THR A 524 -26.18 -3.72 -23.35
C THR A 524 -26.65 -2.30 -23.66
N GLY A 525 -26.73 -2.00 -24.97
CA GLY A 525 -27.61 -1.09 -25.67
C GLY A 525 -27.92 0.30 -25.10
N LYS A 526 -27.94 1.24 -25.94
CA LYS A 526 -28.00 2.70 -25.82
C LYS A 526 -29.00 3.35 -24.84
N ASP A 527 -29.79 2.60 -24.08
CA ASP A 527 -30.89 3.24 -23.32
C ASP A 527 -31.02 2.93 -21.82
N HIS A 528 -30.39 1.93 -21.25
CA HIS A 528 -30.40 1.71 -19.77
C HIS A 528 -29.23 0.84 -19.30
N VAL A 529 -28.03 1.43 -19.21
CA VAL A 529 -26.96 0.82 -18.43
C VAL A 529 -27.28 1.02 -16.95
N MET A 530 -27.55 -0.04 -16.22
CA MET A 530 -27.63 0.05 -14.77
C MET A 530 -26.20 0.30 -14.27
N ASP A 531 -25.92 1.53 -13.88
CA ASP A 531 -24.65 1.93 -13.31
C ASP A 531 -24.40 1.18 -11.99
N GLU A 532 -23.18 0.68 -11.79
CA GLU A 532 -22.83 -0.09 -10.60
C GLU A 532 -23.12 0.68 -9.31
N PRO A 533 -22.77 1.98 -9.16
CA PRO A 533 -23.12 2.79 -8.00
C PRO A 533 -24.61 2.77 -7.67
N MET A 534 -25.46 2.96 -8.65
CA MET A 534 -26.92 2.95 -8.47
C MET A 534 -27.45 1.54 -8.11
N ALA A 535 -26.85 0.48 -8.65
CA ALA A 535 -27.21 -0.90 -8.30
C ALA A 535 -26.88 -1.19 -6.83
N VAL A 536 -25.72 -0.73 -6.35
CA VAL A 536 -25.31 -0.84 -4.94
C VAL A 536 -26.27 -0.06 -4.04
N ALA A 537 -26.58 1.19 -4.38
CA ALA A 537 -27.48 2.04 -3.59
C ALA A 537 -28.89 1.41 -3.47
N ARG A 538 -29.44 0.88 -4.59
CA ARG A 538 -30.73 0.17 -4.60
C ARG A 538 -30.71 -1.11 -3.78
N LEU A 539 -29.60 -1.87 -3.80
CA LEU A 539 -29.47 -3.07 -2.97
C LEU A 539 -29.52 -2.73 -1.48
N ILE A 540 -28.79 -1.68 -1.05
CA ILE A 540 -28.78 -1.21 0.33
C ILE A 540 -30.18 -0.78 0.76
N ALA A 541 -30.84 0.08 -0.05
CA ALA A 541 -32.21 0.51 0.21
C ALA A 541 -33.17 -0.68 0.37
N LYS A 542 -33.12 -1.64 -0.55
CA LYS A 542 -33.95 -2.86 -0.51
C LYS A 542 -33.73 -3.67 0.75
N LYS A 543 -32.47 -3.89 1.17
CA LYS A 543 -32.14 -4.68 2.37
C LYS A 543 -32.67 -4.02 3.65
N VAL A 544 -32.50 -2.70 3.78
CA VAL A 544 -33.03 -1.96 4.94
C VAL A 544 -34.55 -1.94 4.94
N GLN A 545 -35.19 -1.69 3.80
CA GLN A 545 -36.66 -1.66 3.67
C GLN A 545 -37.32 -3.02 3.87
N SER A 546 -36.64 -4.13 3.52
CA SER A 546 -37.15 -5.49 3.72
C SER A 546 -37.18 -5.92 5.18
N GLY A 547 -36.57 -5.15 6.10
CA GLY A 547 -36.48 -5.50 7.49
C GLY A 547 -35.53 -6.68 7.78
N GLU A 548 -34.56 -6.93 6.88
CA GLU A 548 -33.54 -7.96 7.10
C GLU A 548 -32.81 -7.71 8.42
N THR A 549 -32.51 -8.78 9.17
CA THR A 549 -31.94 -8.64 10.53
C THR A 549 -30.48 -9.05 10.57
N VAL A 550 -29.75 -8.43 11.48
CA VAL A 550 -28.34 -8.71 11.80
C VAL A 550 -28.20 -9.09 13.27
N GLN A 551 -27.21 -9.93 13.57
CA GLN A 551 -26.83 -10.26 14.95
C GLN A 551 -26.14 -9.07 15.62
N ASP A 552 -26.57 -8.70 16.80
CA ASP A 552 -26.00 -7.66 17.63
C ASP A 552 -25.87 -8.17 19.08
N GLY A 553 -24.66 -8.63 19.42
CA GLY A 553 -24.45 -9.41 20.65
C GLY A 553 -25.29 -10.68 20.67
N ASP A 554 -26.10 -10.87 21.74
CA ASP A 554 -26.99 -12.02 21.91
C ASP A 554 -28.37 -11.83 21.27
N SER A 555 -28.67 -10.65 20.67
CA SER A 555 -29.96 -10.31 20.08
C SER A 555 -29.87 -10.09 18.58
N ARG A 556 -31.04 -10.13 17.88
CA ARG A 556 -31.16 -9.74 16.48
C ARG A 556 -31.89 -8.40 16.39
N ARG A 557 -31.39 -7.51 15.54
CA ARG A 557 -32.07 -6.24 15.21
C ARG A 557 -32.16 -6.03 13.69
N PRO A 558 -33.09 -5.20 13.22
CA PRO A 558 -33.15 -4.80 11.81
C PRO A 558 -31.83 -4.13 11.36
N LEU A 559 -31.46 -4.34 10.08
CA LEU A 559 -30.36 -3.64 9.42
C LEU A 559 -30.62 -2.13 9.41
N ARG A 560 -29.56 -1.37 9.62
CA ARG A 560 -29.51 0.09 9.53
C ARG A 560 -28.48 0.50 8.47
N TYR A 561 -28.54 1.71 7.97
CA TYR A 561 -27.55 2.20 7.00
C TYR A 561 -26.11 2.17 7.55
N GLY A 562 -25.91 2.45 8.82
CA GLY A 562 -24.62 2.35 9.48
C GLY A 562 -23.99 0.95 9.55
N ASP A 563 -24.77 -0.11 9.23
CA ASP A 563 -24.27 -1.48 9.19
C ASP A 563 -23.52 -1.81 7.88
N PHE A 564 -23.61 -0.93 6.87
CA PHE A 564 -23.02 -1.15 5.55
C PHE A 564 -21.70 -0.40 5.40
N ALA A 565 -20.69 -1.12 4.88
CA ALA A 565 -19.46 -0.53 4.41
C ALA A 565 -19.24 -0.87 2.93
N ILE A 566 -19.07 0.14 2.09
CA ILE A 566 -18.64 0.01 0.70
C ILE A 566 -17.12 0.11 0.68
N LEU A 567 -16.49 -0.99 0.33
CA LEU A 567 -15.04 -1.13 0.28
C LEU A 567 -14.55 -0.96 -1.15
N MET A 568 -13.59 -0.06 -1.35
CA MET A 568 -13.02 0.22 -2.66
C MET A 568 -11.49 0.09 -2.61
N ARG A 569 -10.89 -0.35 -3.70
CA ARG A 569 -9.43 -0.38 -3.80
C ARG A 569 -8.85 1.03 -3.97
N SER A 570 -9.46 1.83 -4.84
CA SER A 570 -9.09 3.23 -5.10
C SER A 570 -10.33 4.11 -4.95
N MET A 571 -10.19 5.14 -4.16
CA MET A 571 -11.26 6.10 -3.82
C MET A 571 -11.35 7.24 -4.83
N ARG A 572 -10.19 7.79 -5.26
CA ARG A 572 -10.07 9.07 -5.98
C ARG A 572 -11.01 9.23 -7.17
N ALA A 573 -11.11 8.21 -8.03
CA ALA A 573 -11.84 8.36 -9.28
C ALA A 573 -13.34 8.05 -9.19
N HIS A 574 -13.80 7.37 -8.13
CA HIS A 574 -15.12 6.74 -8.18
C HIS A 574 -15.91 6.78 -6.87
N ALA A 575 -15.33 7.18 -5.74
CA ALA A 575 -16.07 7.23 -4.48
C ALA A 575 -17.21 8.25 -4.54
N GLY A 576 -17.02 9.35 -5.28
CA GLY A 576 -18.04 10.35 -5.52
C GLY A 576 -19.28 9.80 -6.23
N ASP A 577 -19.10 8.90 -7.22
CA ASP A 577 -20.22 8.30 -7.97
C ASP A 577 -21.12 7.47 -7.04
N TYR A 578 -20.51 6.70 -6.10
CA TYR A 578 -21.28 5.92 -5.11
C TYR A 578 -21.93 6.81 -4.06
N ALA A 579 -21.24 7.86 -3.62
CA ALA A 579 -21.83 8.82 -2.69
C ALA A 579 -23.03 9.53 -3.31
N GLN A 580 -22.92 9.97 -4.55
CA GLN A 580 -24.01 10.60 -5.29
C GLN A 580 -25.21 9.66 -5.46
N ALA A 581 -24.98 8.40 -5.86
CA ALA A 581 -26.04 7.41 -6.04
C ALA A 581 -26.79 7.11 -4.72
N LEU A 582 -26.10 7.12 -3.58
CA LEU A 582 -26.72 6.99 -2.26
C LEU A 582 -27.55 8.24 -1.90
N GLN A 583 -27.01 9.43 -2.15
CA GLN A 583 -27.70 10.71 -1.91
C GLN A 583 -28.96 10.85 -2.77
N ASP A 584 -28.94 10.42 -4.03
CA ASP A 584 -30.08 10.41 -4.93
C ASP A 584 -31.25 9.56 -4.39
N LEU A 585 -30.93 8.52 -3.59
CA LEU A 585 -31.93 7.71 -2.88
C LEU A 585 -32.18 8.17 -1.43
N HIS A 586 -31.69 9.34 -1.04
CA HIS A 586 -31.78 9.89 0.32
C HIS A 586 -31.19 8.97 1.41
N ILE A 587 -30.16 8.19 1.07
CA ILE A 587 -29.45 7.33 2.01
C ILE A 587 -28.29 8.14 2.61
N PRO A 588 -28.20 8.25 3.95
CA PRO A 588 -27.10 8.96 4.59
C PRO A 588 -25.77 8.22 4.31
N VAL A 589 -24.76 8.96 3.88
CA VAL A 589 -23.46 8.43 3.49
C VAL A 589 -22.32 9.23 4.11
N VAL A 590 -21.32 8.52 4.58
CA VAL A 590 -20.03 9.07 5.02
C VAL A 590 -18.97 8.50 4.09
N CYS A 591 -18.33 9.37 3.34
CA CYS A 591 -17.25 9.00 2.44
C CYS A 591 -15.92 9.40 3.07
N ASP A 592 -15.02 8.44 3.19
CA ASP A 592 -13.63 8.72 3.51
C ASP A 592 -13.03 9.50 2.35
N ASN A 593 -12.79 10.82 2.57
CA ASN A 593 -12.44 11.72 1.47
C ASN A 593 -11.12 11.28 0.82
N ALA A 594 -11.24 10.77 -0.38
CA ALA A 594 -10.10 10.43 -1.25
C ALA A 594 -9.52 11.63 -2.00
N THR A 595 -10.16 12.80 -1.93
CA THR A 595 -9.64 14.04 -2.49
C THR A 595 -8.65 14.67 -1.51
N GLY A 596 -7.48 15.06 -1.99
CA GLY A 596 -6.54 15.83 -1.19
C GLY A 596 -7.18 17.11 -0.68
N LEU A 597 -6.73 17.63 0.47
CA LEU A 597 -7.25 18.85 1.07
C LEU A 597 -7.36 19.98 0.05
N PHE A 598 -6.34 20.14 -0.79
CA PHE A 598 -6.24 21.21 -1.78
C PHE A 598 -7.13 21.03 -3.02
N GLU A 599 -7.73 19.86 -3.23
CA GLU A 599 -8.67 19.60 -4.32
C GLU A 599 -10.12 19.99 -3.95
N ASN A 600 -10.39 20.27 -2.67
CA ASN A 600 -11.72 20.64 -2.21
C ASN A 600 -12.09 22.07 -2.63
N GLY A 601 -13.31 22.26 -3.13
CA GLY A 601 -13.76 23.53 -3.72
C GLY A 601 -13.67 24.73 -2.77
N GLU A 602 -13.93 24.55 -1.47
CA GLU A 602 -13.80 25.58 -0.44
C GLU A 602 -12.34 26.01 -0.24
N ILE A 603 -11.40 25.06 -0.35
CA ILE A 603 -9.96 25.34 -0.23
C ILE A 603 -9.44 26.00 -1.51
N GLN A 604 -9.88 25.51 -2.67
CA GLN A 604 -9.55 26.13 -3.97
C GLN A 604 -10.03 27.59 -4.06
N LEU A 605 -11.25 27.88 -3.56
CA LEU A 605 -11.75 29.25 -3.51
C LEU A 605 -10.90 30.12 -2.58
N LEU A 606 -10.54 29.60 -1.41
CA LEU A 606 -9.70 30.32 -0.43
C LEU A 606 -8.31 30.57 -1.00
N LEU A 607 -7.69 29.57 -1.60
CA LEU A 607 -6.39 29.70 -2.28
C LEU A 607 -6.44 30.71 -3.42
N SER A 608 -7.47 30.64 -4.26
CA SER A 608 -7.65 31.61 -5.35
C SER A 608 -7.74 33.05 -4.81
N TYR A 609 -8.43 33.23 -3.68
CA TYR A 609 -8.53 34.57 -3.07
C TYR A 609 -7.17 35.03 -2.51
N LEU A 610 -6.43 34.16 -1.85
CA LEU A 610 -5.09 34.47 -1.35
C LEU A 610 -4.12 34.80 -2.51
N GLN A 611 -4.18 34.02 -3.61
CA GLN A 611 -3.39 34.29 -4.82
C GLN A 611 -3.72 35.65 -5.45
N VAL A 612 -5.00 36.04 -5.50
CA VAL A 612 -5.43 37.34 -6.03
C VAL A 612 -4.97 38.49 -5.12
N ILE A 613 -4.95 38.29 -3.80
CA ILE A 613 -4.43 39.28 -2.85
C ILE A 613 -2.92 39.46 -3.06
N ASP A 614 -2.18 38.36 -3.24
CA ASP A 614 -0.73 38.42 -3.50
C ASP A 614 -0.46 39.03 -4.89
N ASN A 615 -0.98 38.41 -5.93
CA ASN A 615 -0.79 38.83 -7.32
C ASN A 615 -2.10 38.76 -8.11
N PRO A 616 -2.80 39.88 -8.31
CA PRO A 616 -4.07 39.93 -9.03
C PRO A 616 -3.93 39.78 -10.56
N MET A 617 -2.71 39.69 -11.10
CA MET A 617 -2.49 39.49 -12.53
C MET A 617 -2.71 38.05 -13.02
N GLN A 618 -3.13 37.16 -12.14
CA GLN A 618 -3.46 35.78 -12.45
C GLN A 618 -4.94 35.68 -12.84
N ASP A 619 -5.21 35.49 -14.12
CA ASP A 619 -6.57 35.56 -14.68
C ASP A 619 -7.48 34.45 -14.14
N ILE A 620 -6.98 33.20 -13.94
CA ILE A 620 -7.79 32.07 -13.46
C ILE A 620 -8.25 32.28 -12.01
N PRO A 621 -7.36 32.55 -11.04
CA PRO A 621 -7.78 32.86 -9.67
C PRO A 621 -8.70 34.08 -9.60
N LEU A 622 -8.43 35.09 -10.42
CA LEU A 622 -9.22 36.33 -10.45
C LEU A 622 -10.65 36.06 -10.92
N LEU A 623 -10.82 35.25 -11.96
CA LEU A 623 -12.14 34.82 -12.44
C LEU A 623 -12.85 33.97 -11.36
N ALA A 624 -12.18 33.00 -10.75
CA ALA A 624 -12.74 32.16 -9.71
C ALA A 624 -13.25 32.99 -8.51
N VAL A 625 -12.50 33.99 -8.11
CA VAL A 625 -12.91 34.89 -6.99
C VAL A 625 -14.12 35.75 -7.38
N LEU A 626 -14.13 36.36 -8.57
CA LEU A 626 -15.24 37.20 -9.03
C LEU A 626 -16.54 36.44 -9.24
N SER A 627 -16.48 35.22 -9.79
CA SER A 627 -17.64 34.33 -9.96
C SER A 627 -18.15 33.74 -8.66
N SER A 628 -17.32 33.77 -7.61
CA SER A 628 -17.69 33.23 -6.31
C SER A 628 -18.84 34.02 -5.66
N PRO A 629 -19.57 33.41 -4.69
CA PRO A 629 -20.61 34.10 -3.93
C PRO A 629 -20.12 35.35 -3.15
N ILE A 630 -18.81 35.50 -3.01
CA ILE A 630 -18.23 36.69 -2.34
C ILE A 630 -18.49 37.95 -3.16
N TYR A 631 -18.42 37.86 -4.49
CA TYR A 631 -18.62 39.02 -5.39
C TYR A 631 -19.81 38.82 -6.34
N GLY A 632 -20.24 37.57 -6.59
CA GLY A 632 -21.46 37.21 -7.27
C GLY A 632 -21.56 37.65 -8.74
N ALA A 633 -20.42 37.83 -9.40
CA ALA A 633 -20.43 38.19 -10.83
C ALA A 633 -20.94 37.03 -11.69
N THR A 634 -21.92 37.34 -12.54
CA THR A 634 -22.47 36.36 -13.50
C THR A 634 -21.52 36.15 -14.67
N GLU A 635 -21.71 35.06 -15.42
CA GLU A 635 -20.92 34.76 -16.62
C GLU A 635 -21.03 35.88 -17.68
N ASP A 636 -22.23 36.46 -17.84
CA ASP A 636 -22.46 37.58 -18.77
C ASP A 636 -21.73 38.85 -18.30
N GLU A 637 -21.75 39.16 -17.01
CA GLU A 637 -21.01 40.29 -16.45
C GLU A 637 -19.50 40.13 -16.61
N LEU A 638 -18.96 38.90 -16.40
CA LEU A 638 -17.55 38.60 -16.61
C LEU A 638 -17.16 38.72 -18.09
N ALA A 639 -18.03 38.29 -19.01
CA ALA A 639 -17.82 38.47 -20.44
C ALA A 639 -17.82 39.97 -20.85
N GLU A 640 -18.78 40.76 -20.36
CA GLU A 640 -18.83 42.18 -20.58
C GLU A 640 -17.61 42.92 -20.01
N ILE A 641 -17.15 42.56 -18.80
CA ILE A 641 -15.91 43.08 -18.23
C ILE A 641 -14.73 42.79 -19.14
N LYS A 642 -14.62 41.57 -19.66
CA LYS A 642 -13.54 41.15 -20.55
C LYS A 642 -13.50 41.93 -21.85
N LEU A 643 -14.65 42.26 -22.44
CA LEU A 643 -14.75 43.00 -23.70
C LEU A 643 -14.11 44.40 -23.62
N THR A 644 -14.07 45.02 -22.45
CA THR A 644 -13.43 46.34 -22.27
C THR A 644 -11.91 46.32 -22.43
N ALA A 645 -11.26 45.20 -22.21
CA ALA A 645 -9.80 45.04 -22.34
C ALA A 645 -9.36 44.49 -23.72
N GLY A 646 -10.30 44.09 -24.57
CA GLY A 646 -10.00 43.47 -25.85
C GLY A 646 -9.11 42.21 -25.68
N TYR A 647 -7.95 42.20 -26.36
CA TYR A 647 -6.97 41.12 -26.26
C TYR A 647 -6.08 41.17 -25.00
N GLY A 648 -6.26 42.15 -24.10
CA GLY A 648 -5.48 42.27 -22.86
C GLY A 648 -5.82 41.20 -21.82
N ARG A 649 -5.05 41.15 -20.73
CA ARG A 649 -5.32 40.25 -19.57
C ARG A 649 -6.63 40.68 -18.91
N PHE A 650 -7.31 39.69 -18.25
CA PHE A 650 -8.56 39.95 -17.53
C PHE A 650 -8.37 40.97 -16.39
N TYR A 651 -7.21 40.95 -15.73
CA TYR A 651 -6.83 41.98 -14.75
C TYR A 651 -6.99 43.41 -15.31
N SER A 652 -6.51 43.65 -16.51
CA SER A 652 -6.60 45.00 -17.14
C SER A 652 -8.06 45.44 -17.36
N ALA A 653 -8.96 44.46 -17.64
CA ALA A 653 -10.39 44.73 -17.76
C ALA A 653 -11.02 45.09 -16.42
N VAL A 654 -10.72 44.32 -15.36
CA VAL A 654 -11.26 44.56 -14.01
C VAL A 654 -10.86 45.97 -13.50
N PHE A 655 -9.67 46.45 -13.84
CA PHE A 655 -9.16 47.77 -13.43
C PHE A 655 -9.43 48.87 -14.46
N HIS A 656 -10.09 48.56 -15.59
CA HIS A 656 -10.44 49.57 -16.59
C HIS A 656 -11.42 50.61 -16.01
N PRO A 657 -11.28 51.91 -16.38
CA PRO A 657 -12.17 52.98 -15.89
C PRO A 657 -13.66 52.70 -16.14
N ASP A 658 -14.00 52.15 -17.31
CA ASP A 658 -15.39 51.82 -17.70
C ASP A 658 -16.04 50.77 -16.79
N ASN A 659 -15.26 49.91 -16.17
CA ASN A 659 -15.72 48.91 -15.19
C ASN A 659 -15.66 49.42 -13.74
N SER A 660 -15.26 50.70 -13.53
CA SER A 660 -15.07 51.24 -12.18
C SER A 660 -16.37 51.33 -11.34
N CYS A 661 -17.52 51.46 -12.00
CA CYS A 661 -18.85 51.52 -11.37
C CYS A 661 -19.50 50.15 -11.20
N ARG A 662 -18.99 49.06 -11.77
CA ARG A 662 -19.54 47.75 -11.55
C ARG A 662 -19.30 47.29 -10.10
N SER A 663 -20.34 46.81 -9.43
CA SER A 663 -20.32 46.52 -8.00
C SER A 663 -19.25 45.50 -7.63
N CYS A 664 -19.09 44.44 -8.41
CA CYS A 664 -18.10 43.39 -8.18
C CYS A 664 -16.66 43.93 -8.35
N CYS A 665 -16.38 44.70 -9.41
CA CYS A 665 -15.07 45.29 -9.63
C CYS A 665 -14.70 46.34 -8.55
N ALA A 666 -15.64 47.19 -8.18
CA ALA A 666 -15.45 48.20 -7.13
C ALA A 666 -15.19 47.57 -5.77
N ALA A 667 -15.96 46.53 -5.41
CA ALA A 667 -15.79 45.77 -4.18
C ALA A 667 -14.41 45.07 -4.13
N LEU A 668 -14.02 44.39 -5.20
CA LEU A 668 -12.74 43.72 -5.27
C LEU A 668 -11.56 44.67 -5.15
N ARG A 669 -11.59 45.83 -5.83
CA ARG A 669 -10.53 46.86 -5.73
C ARG A 669 -10.36 47.36 -4.30
N LYS A 670 -11.47 47.64 -3.62
CA LYS A 670 -11.48 48.09 -2.21
C LYS A 670 -10.85 47.01 -1.32
N ASP A 671 -11.26 45.78 -1.51
CA ASP A 671 -10.76 44.62 -0.75
C ASP A 671 -9.26 44.41 -0.98
N LEU A 672 -8.80 44.40 -2.22
CA LEU A 672 -7.37 44.25 -2.55
C LEU A 672 -6.53 45.35 -1.89
N SER A 673 -7.01 46.63 -1.89
CA SER A 673 -6.29 47.72 -1.26
C SER A 673 -6.20 47.56 0.27
N PHE A 674 -7.17 46.91 0.88
CA PHE A 674 -7.23 46.68 2.33
C PHE A 674 -6.42 45.41 2.70
N TYR A 675 -6.70 44.27 2.08
CA TYR A 675 -6.09 42.99 2.47
C TYR A 675 -4.61 42.89 2.11
N LYS A 676 -4.13 43.57 1.05
CA LYS A 676 -2.68 43.63 0.76
C LYS A 676 -1.89 44.26 1.90
N LYS A 677 -2.45 45.27 2.55
CA LYS A 677 -1.81 45.92 3.73
C LYS A 677 -1.81 45.00 4.96
N LEU A 678 -2.92 44.28 5.16
CA LEU A 678 -3.03 43.34 6.28
C LEU A 678 -2.13 42.16 6.13
N ALA A 679 -1.99 41.60 4.90
CA ALA A 679 -1.16 40.44 4.61
C ALA A 679 0.34 40.67 4.89
N VAL A 680 0.79 41.92 4.88
CA VAL A 680 2.18 42.30 5.22
C VAL A 680 2.38 42.45 6.73
N THR A 681 1.32 42.75 7.48
CA THR A 681 1.43 43.13 8.90
C THR A 681 0.98 42.07 9.88
N MET A 682 0.35 40.99 9.40
CA MET A 682 -0.18 39.93 10.24
C MET A 682 0.50 38.56 9.92
N PRO A 683 0.63 37.65 10.92
CA PRO A 683 0.91 36.25 10.66
C PRO A 683 -0.11 35.66 9.70
N VAL A 684 0.31 34.69 8.87
CA VAL A 684 -0.51 34.15 7.78
C VAL A 684 -1.80 33.50 8.31
N GLU A 685 -1.73 32.70 9.37
CA GLU A 685 -2.93 32.10 9.97
C GLU A 685 -3.92 33.16 10.44
N ALA A 686 -3.46 34.14 11.19
CA ALA A 686 -4.29 35.22 11.69
C ALA A 686 -4.93 36.05 10.56
N PHE A 687 -4.17 36.29 9.48
CA PHE A 687 -4.66 36.96 8.28
C PHE A 687 -5.77 36.17 7.59
N ILE A 688 -5.55 34.85 7.33
CA ILE A 688 -6.55 33.99 6.68
C ILE A 688 -7.81 33.88 7.55
N ARG A 689 -7.67 33.69 8.85
CA ARG A 689 -8.80 33.68 9.81
C ARG A 689 -9.58 34.98 9.81
N ARG A 690 -8.91 36.10 9.67
CA ARG A 690 -9.52 37.41 9.51
C ARG A 690 -10.31 37.51 8.18
N LEU A 691 -9.72 37.09 7.07
CA LEU A 691 -10.34 37.06 5.74
C LEU A 691 -11.65 36.24 5.76
N ILE A 692 -11.60 35.02 6.31
CA ILE A 692 -12.74 34.10 6.41
C ILE A 692 -13.89 34.75 7.20
N ARG A 693 -13.57 35.43 8.31
CA ARG A 693 -14.55 36.12 9.13
C ARG A 693 -15.16 37.31 8.41
N ASP A 694 -14.34 38.17 7.83
CA ASP A 694 -14.79 39.43 7.19
C ASP A 694 -15.65 39.15 5.94
N LYS A 695 -15.43 38.00 5.28
CA LYS A 695 -16.20 37.56 4.12
C LYS A 695 -17.30 36.56 4.46
N SER A 696 -17.50 36.25 5.73
CA SER A 696 -18.53 35.32 6.21
C SER A 696 -18.46 33.94 5.54
N LEU A 697 -17.26 33.51 5.17
CA LEU A 697 -17.03 32.26 4.40
C LEU A 697 -17.55 31.03 5.15
N PHE A 698 -17.42 30.96 6.47
CA PHE A 698 -17.98 29.85 7.25
C PHE A 698 -19.51 29.77 7.17
N ALA A 699 -20.20 30.89 7.13
CA ALA A 699 -21.66 30.90 6.99
C ALA A 699 -22.09 30.38 5.61
N TYR A 700 -21.35 30.78 4.57
CA TYR A 700 -21.56 30.27 3.22
C TYR A 700 -21.26 28.77 3.14
N ILE A 701 -20.09 28.33 3.61
CA ILE A 701 -19.66 26.93 3.55
C ILE A 701 -20.63 26.01 4.29
N ARG A 702 -21.15 26.44 5.46
CA ARG A 702 -22.13 25.67 6.22
C ARG A 702 -23.48 25.53 5.53
N ALA A 703 -23.83 26.46 4.64
CA ALA A 703 -25.08 26.40 3.89
C ALA A 703 -25.02 25.42 2.69
N LEU A 704 -23.82 24.95 2.33
CA LEU A 704 -23.62 23.93 1.30
C LEU A 704 -23.88 22.52 1.87
N GLY A 705 -24.15 21.55 0.98
CA GLY A 705 -24.12 20.14 1.37
C GLY A 705 -22.77 19.81 2.02
N ASP A 706 -22.76 18.96 3.03
CA ASP A 706 -21.56 18.57 3.80
C ASP A 706 -20.83 19.74 4.49
N GLY A 707 -21.57 20.81 4.86
CA GLY A 707 -21.01 22.04 5.38
C GLY A 707 -20.11 21.88 6.60
N GLN A 708 -20.34 20.86 7.44
CA GLN A 708 -19.49 20.57 8.58
C GLN A 708 -18.11 20.05 8.13
N GLN A 709 -18.05 19.08 7.20
CA GLN A 709 -16.80 18.56 6.65
C GLN A 709 -15.99 19.66 5.96
N ARG A 710 -16.67 20.51 5.19
CA ARG A 710 -16.03 21.65 4.52
C ARG A 710 -15.45 22.64 5.51
N GLN A 711 -16.13 22.90 6.63
CA GLN A 711 -15.59 23.75 7.69
C GLN A 711 -14.32 23.14 8.32
N GLU A 712 -14.31 21.84 8.55
CA GLU A 712 -13.15 21.13 9.10
C GLU A 712 -11.97 21.12 8.13
N ASN A 713 -12.23 21.01 6.82
CA ASN A 713 -11.19 21.19 5.80
C ASN A 713 -10.54 22.57 5.91
N VAL A 714 -11.35 23.63 6.10
CA VAL A 714 -10.83 25.00 6.30
C VAL A 714 -10.04 25.13 7.60
N GLU A 715 -10.48 24.52 8.70
CA GLU A 715 -9.71 24.51 9.97
C GLU A 715 -8.39 23.72 9.81
N THR A 716 -8.38 22.64 9.04
CA THR A 716 -7.15 21.93 8.69
C THR A 716 -6.20 22.81 7.89
N PHE A 717 -6.70 23.56 6.90
CA PHE A 717 -5.92 24.51 6.14
C PHE A 717 -5.35 25.64 7.03
N LEU A 718 -6.13 26.14 7.98
CA LEU A 718 -5.66 27.10 8.98
C LEU A 718 -4.57 26.53 9.89
N SER A 719 -4.65 25.24 10.22
CA SER A 719 -3.59 24.57 11.01
C SER A 719 -2.28 24.47 10.21
N ILE A 720 -2.35 24.29 8.88
CA ILE A 720 -1.17 24.33 8.01
C ILE A 720 -0.55 25.73 8.02
N ALA A 721 -1.36 26.77 7.90
CA ALA A 721 -0.88 28.15 7.98
C ALA A 721 -0.25 28.48 9.35
N GLY A 722 -0.84 27.98 10.45
CA GLY A 722 -0.28 28.13 11.79
C GLY A 722 1.07 27.45 11.98
N ARG A 723 1.24 26.24 11.42
CA ARG A 723 2.54 25.53 11.42
C ARG A 723 3.58 26.29 10.59
N PHE A 724 3.19 26.83 9.44
CA PHE A 724 4.07 27.66 8.61
C PHE A 724 4.58 28.88 9.40
N ASP A 725 3.70 29.59 10.10
CA ASP A 725 4.06 30.75 10.94
C ASP A 725 4.98 30.33 12.11
N GLN A 726 4.70 29.21 12.78
CA GLN A 726 5.51 28.68 13.91
C GLN A 726 6.91 28.24 13.46
N ASN A 727 7.05 27.75 12.23
CA ASN A 727 8.33 27.33 11.65
C ASN A 727 9.15 28.51 11.07
N GLY A 728 8.78 29.75 11.39
CA GLY A 728 9.49 30.95 10.97
C GLY A 728 9.18 31.40 9.55
N GLY A 729 8.13 30.86 8.92
CA GLY A 729 7.66 31.29 7.61
C GLY A 729 7.13 32.73 7.67
N LEU A 730 7.47 33.56 6.68
CA LEU A 730 7.11 34.97 6.67
C LEU A 730 6.39 35.38 5.38
N GLY A 731 5.18 35.88 5.53
CA GLY A 731 4.41 36.58 4.48
C GLY A 731 3.63 35.64 3.56
N LEU A 732 2.59 36.20 2.95
CA LEU A 732 1.62 35.46 2.12
C LEU A 732 2.25 34.81 0.89
N ALA A 733 3.15 35.51 0.20
CA ALA A 733 3.80 34.96 -1.00
C ALA A 733 4.65 33.71 -0.69
N ALA A 734 5.35 33.68 0.45
CA ALA A 734 6.11 32.50 0.88
C ALA A 734 5.18 31.34 1.26
N PHE A 735 4.07 31.64 1.94
CA PHE A 735 3.06 30.65 2.25
C PHE A 735 2.42 30.03 0.99
N LEU A 736 2.10 30.84 -0.01
CA LEU A 736 1.55 30.32 -1.28
C LEU A 736 2.55 29.41 -2.00
N ARG A 737 3.85 29.75 -2.01
CA ARG A 737 4.88 28.86 -2.54
C ARG A 737 4.99 27.55 -1.72
N TYR A 738 4.88 27.63 -0.41
CA TYR A 738 4.85 26.46 0.46
C TYR A 738 3.65 25.56 0.14
N VAL A 739 2.46 26.13 -0.04
CA VAL A 739 1.26 25.37 -0.46
C VAL A 739 1.43 24.79 -1.87
N ASP A 740 2.01 25.56 -2.82
CA ASP A 740 2.30 25.07 -4.18
C ASP A 740 3.27 23.89 -4.16
N SER A 741 4.27 23.89 -3.28
CA SER A 741 5.17 22.75 -3.10
C SER A 741 4.46 21.52 -2.56
N MET A 742 3.51 21.71 -1.63
CA MET A 742 2.67 20.62 -1.11
C MET A 742 1.75 20.03 -2.18
N ILE A 743 1.22 20.85 -3.08
CA ILE A 743 0.34 20.40 -4.18
C ILE A 743 1.14 19.64 -5.26
N ARG A 744 2.37 20.09 -5.55
CA ARG A 744 3.25 19.49 -6.59
C ARG A 744 4.01 18.27 -6.10
N GLY A 745 4.36 18.25 -4.82
CA GLY A 745 4.91 17.08 -4.17
C GLY A 745 3.80 16.02 -4.05
N ASP A 746 4.16 14.74 -4.07
CA ASP A 746 3.22 13.65 -3.77
C ASP A 746 2.72 13.66 -2.30
N GLY A 747 2.97 14.77 -1.60
CA GLY A 747 2.52 15.03 -0.24
C GLY A 747 0.99 14.99 -0.18
N LYS A 748 0.47 13.83 0.16
CA LYS A 748 -0.96 13.61 0.42
C LYS A 748 -1.32 14.33 1.72
N THR A 749 -1.58 15.64 1.64
CA THR A 749 -2.26 16.31 2.73
C THR A 749 -3.71 15.85 2.69
N ASP A 750 -4.02 14.85 3.48
CA ASP A 750 -5.37 14.32 3.57
C ASP A 750 -6.34 15.43 4.04
N SER A 751 -7.54 15.42 3.50
CA SER A 751 -8.64 16.22 4.04
C SER A 751 -8.82 15.92 5.52
N ALA A 752 -9.45 16.84 6.25
CA ALA A 752 -9.80 16.62 7.67
C ALA A 752 -10.49 15.26 7.82
N PRO A 753 -10.19 14.49 8.89
CA PRO A 753 -10.86 13.23 9.13
C PRO A 753 -12.38 13.47 9.18
N VAL A 754 -13.13 12.59 8.50
CA VAL A 754 -14.59 12.69 8.48
C VAL A 754 -15.12 12.53 9.90
N ILE A 755 -15.73 13.57 10.47
CA ILE A 755 -16.47 13.43 11.72
C ILE A 755 -17.80 12.77 11.39
N VAL A 756 -17.93 11.52 11.82
CA VAL A 756 -19.19 10.76 11.73
C VAL A 756 -20.17 11.35 12.72
N THR A 757 -20.98 12.33 12.31
CA THR A 757 -22.06 12.89 13.13
C THR A 757 -23.31 12.03 13.10
N ASP A 758 -23.46 11.17 12.09
CA ASP A 758 -24.55 10.22 11.98
C ASP A 758 -24.02 8.78 12.06
N GLU A 759 -24.20 8.14 13.21
CA GLU A 759 -23.87 6.73 13.42
C GLU A 759 -24.62 5.79 12.45
N ASN A 760 -25.71 6.28 11.83
CA ASN A 760 -26.55 5.53 10.92
C ASN A 760 -26.30 5.87 9.44
N ALA A 761 -25.08 6.16 9.04
CA ALA A 761 -24.69 6.43 7.66
C ALA A 761 -23.92 5.25 7.03
N VAL A 762 -24.13 5.00 5.72
CA VAL A 762 -23.33 4.07 4.93
C VAL A 762 -21.91 4.60 4.83
N LYS A 763 -20.92 3.75 5.10
CA LYS A 763 -19.51 4.14 5.06
C LYS A 763 -18.88 3.74 3.72
N ILE A 764 -18.28 4.70 3.01
CA ILE A 764 -17.45 4.44 1.83
C ILE A 764 -15.99 4.64 2.22
N MET A 765 -15.17 3.60 2.06
CA MET A 765 -13.76 3.66 2.44
C MET A 765 -12.87 2.76 1.57
N SER A 766 -11.56 2.99 1.62
CA SER A 766 -10.61 2.09 0.98
C SER A 766 -10.48 0.78 1.76
N VAL A 767 -10.13 -0.31 1.06
CA VAL A 767 -9.84 -1.59 1.72
C VAL A 767 -8.71 -1.43 2.74
N HIS A 768 -7.70 -0.60 2.44
CA HIS A 768 -6.57 -0.35 3.35
C HIS A 768 -7.04 0.31 4.65
N HIS A 769 -7.91 1.30 4.57
CA HIS A 769 -8.46 1.99 5.75
C HIS A 769 -9.40 1.08 6.57
N SER A 770 -10.01 0.07 5.93
CA SER A 770 -10.87 -0.91 6.64
C SER A 770 -10.07 -1.94 7.45
N LYS A 771 -8.73 -1.98 7.33
CA LYS A 771 -7.89 -2.92 8.11
C LYS A 771 -8.05 -2.63 9.61
N GLY A 772 -8.28 -3.69 10.38
CA GLY A 772 -8.60 -3.58 11.81
C GLY A 772 -10.10 -3.38 12.12
N LEU A 773 -10.88 -2.82 11.18
CA LEU A 773 -12.33 -2.61 11.35
C LEU A 773 -13.13 -3.86 10.98
N GLU A 774 -14.42 -3.85 11.35
CA GLU A 774 -15.37 -4.91 11.04
C GLU A 774 -16.79 -4.36 10.91
N PHE A 775 -17.57 -4.88 9.96
CA PHE A 775 -18.91 -4.39 9.66
C PHE A 775 -19.89 -5.55 9.48
N PRO A 776 -21.18 -5.38 9.84
CA PRO A 776 -22.19 -6.40 9.60
C PRO A 776 -22.29 -6.79 8.12
N VAL A 777 -22.34 -5.83 7.21
CA VAL A 777 -22.42 -6.06 5.76
C VAL A 777 -21.32 -5.29 5.04
N CYS A 778 -20.45 -5.99 4.31
CA CYS A 778 -19.43 -5.41 3.48
C CYS A 778 -19.78 -5.56 2.00
N ILE A 779 -19.66 -4.48 1.25
CA ILE A 779 -19.86 -4.45 -0.20
C ILE A 779 -18.54 -4.10 -0.87
N LEU A 780 -17.97 -5.03 -1.65
CA LEU A 780 -16.78 -4.75 -2.47
C LEU A 780 -17.24 -4.19 -3.81
N ALA A 781 -16.92 -2.93 -4.04
CA ALA A 781 -17.26 -2.21 -5.26
C ALA A 781 -16.11 -2.22 -6.27
N GLY A 782 -16.43 -2.21 -7.56
CA GLY A 782 -15.45 -2.15 -8.64
C GLY A 782 -14.60 -3.42 -8.80
N ALA A 783 -15.10 -4.60 -8.41
CA ALA A 783 -14.35 -5.85 -8.50
C ALA A 783 -13.99 -6.25 -9.94
N GLY A 784 -14.67 -5.67 -10.96
CA GLY A 784 -14.39 -5.86 -12.39
C GLY A 784 -13.23 -5.01 -12.95
N ARG A 785 -12.63 -4.14 -12.16
CA ARG A 785 -11.60 -3.21 -12.64
C ARG A 785 -10.22 -3.86 -12.71
N LYS A 786 -9.44 -3.47 -13.72
CA LYS A 786 -8.05 -3.92 -13.88
C LYS A 786 -7.16 -3.36 -12.76
N TYR A 787 -6.14 -4.13 -12.39
CA TYR A 787 -5.11 -3.67 -11.48
C TYR A 787 -4.20 -2.63 -12.16
N ASN A 788 -3.81 -1.61 -11.41
CA ASN A 788 -2.77 -0.70 -11.85
C ASN A 788 -1.40 -1.41 -11.70
N MET A 789 -0.64 -1.46 -12.80
CA MET A 789 0.69 -2.03 -12.89
C MET A 789 1.70 -0.99 -13.39
N GLN A 790 1.39 0.31 -13.23
CA GLN A 790 2.27 1.40 -13.70
C GLN A 790 3.63 1.38 -13.01
N ASP A 791 3.70 0.95 -11.77
CA ASP A 791 4.95 0.82 -11.01
C ASP A 791 5.97 -0.13 -11.68
N LEU A 792 5.49 -1.04 -12.56
CA LEU A 792 6.35 -1.95 -13.33
C LEU A 792 6.87 -1.34 -14.64
N THR A 793 6.50 -0.12 -14.96
CA THR A 793 6.89 0.58 -16.20
C THR A 793 7.94 1.67 -15.96
N GLY A 794 8.41 1.82 -14.74
CA GLY A 794 9.48 2.75 -14.36
C GLY A 794 10.77 2.51 -15.15
N LYS A 795 11.60 3.54 -15.27
CA LYS A 795 12.93 3.44 -15.91
C LYS A 795 13.86 2.53 -15.12
N MET A 796 13.71 2.50 -13.79
CA MET A 796 14.43 1.61 -12.88
C MET A 796 13.41 0.82 -12.04
N LEU A 797 13.67 -0.47 -11.81
CA LEU A 797 12.95 -1.30 -10.86
C LEU A 797 13.87 -1.66 -9.70
N LEU A 798 13.33 -1.59 -8.48
CA LEU A 798 14.03 -1.88 -7.23
C LEU A 798 13.47 -3.14 -6.58
N HIS A 799 14.36 -4.01 -6.12
CA HIS A 799 13.97 -5.24 -5.43
C HIS A 799 14.89 -5.51 -4.23
N PRO A 800 14.36 -5.85 -3.03
CA PRO A 800 15.18 -5.99 -1.83
C PRO A 800 16.34 -6.98 -1.95
N GLN A 801 16.15 -8.07 -2.68
CA GLN A 801 17.12 -9.17 -2.82
C GLN A 801 17.85 -9.18 -4.17
N LEU A 802 17.22 -8.62 -5.21
CA LEU A 802 17.77 -8.64 -6.58
C LEU A 802 18.42 -7.30 -6.97
N GLY A 803 18.41 -6.33 -6.05
CA GLY A 803 19.02 -5.03 -6.29
C GLY A 803 18.18 -4.14 -7.21
N LEU A 804 18.86 -3.42 -8.09
CA LEU A 804 18.29 -2.49 -9.06
C LEU A 804 18.41 -3.05 -10.47
N ALA A 805 17.46 -2.72 -11.36
CA ALA A 805 17.48 -3.15 -12.75
C ALA A 805 16.87 -2.10 -13.67
N THR A 806 17.52 -1.85 -14.81
CA THR A 806 17.12 -0.83 -15.79
C THR A 806 17.17 -1.36 -17.21
N LYS A 807 16.68 -0.58 -18.14
CA LYS A 807 16.96 -0.74 -19.56
C LYS A 807 18.41 -0.31 -19.84
N CYS A 808 19.00 -0.84 -20.89
CA CYS A 808 20.22 -0.33 -21.47
C CYS A 808 19.88 0.68 -22.58
N HIS A 809 20.62 1.79 -22.61
CA HIS A 809 20.51 2.81 -23.65
C HIS A 809 21.58 2.58 -24.71
N GLN A 810 21.18 2.56 -25.99
CA GLN A 810 22.13 2.43 -27.08
C GLN A 810 22.28 3.78 -27.80
N GLU A 811 23.47 4.37 -27.71
CA GLU A 811 23.79 5.70 -28.27
C GLU A 811 23.66 5.75 -29.79
N GLU A 812 24.13 4.72 -30.52
CA GLU A 812 24.14 4.70 -32.00
C GLU A 812 22.73 4.74 -32.63
N GLY A 813 21.67 4.38 -31.88
CA GLY A 813 20.30 4.31 -32.39
C GLY A 813 19.29 5.12 -31.59
N TYR A 814 19.68 5.76 -30.50
CA TYR A 814 18.80 6.49 -29.56
C TYR A 814 17.57 5.67 -29.13
N PHE A 815 17.77 4.41 -28.75
CA PHE A 815 16.68 3.57 -28.27
C PHE A 815 17.07 2.79 -27.02
N ASP A 816 16.07 2.57 -26.15
CA ASP A 816 16.20 1.78 -24.95
C ASP A 816 15.74 0.33 -25.20
N TYR A 817 16.53 -0.63 -24.75
CA TYR A 817 16.14 -2.05 -24.80
C TYR A 817 16.15 -2.68 -23.40
N PRO A 818 15.27 -3.67 -23.15
CA PRO A 818 15.20 -4.32 -21.86
C PRO A 818 16.40 -5.23 -21.63
N THR A 819 16.98 -5.19 -20.42
CA THR A 819 18.05 -6.10 -20.00
C THR A 819 17.47 -7.35 -19.34
N LEU A 820 18.26 -8.42 -19.29
CA LEU A 820 17.86 -9.67 -18.62
C LEU A 820 17.56 -9.46 -17.12
N PRO A 821 18.37 -8.72 -16.33
CA PRO A 821 18.04 -8.35 -14.97
C PRO A 821 16.68 -7.65 -14.85
N LEU A 822 16.38 -6.72 -15.76
CA LEU A 822 15.12 -5.97 -15.74
C LEU A 822 13.90 -6.90 -15.91
N GLU A 823 13.95 -7.83 -16.88
CA GLU A 823 12.82 -8.74 -17.11
C GLU A 823 12.62 -9.73 -15.95
N VAL A 824 13.71 -10.18 -15.31
CA VAL A 824 13.65 -11.02 -14.11
C VAL A 824 13.04 -10.28 -12.94
N VAL A 825 13.52 -9.06 -12.62
CA VAL A 825 13.02 -8.23 -11.53
C VAL A 825 11.57 -7.82 -11.78
N LYS A 826 11.23 -7.43 -13.01
CA LYS A 826 9.87 -7.05 -13.42
C LYS A 826 8.86 -8.16 -13.19
N ARG A 827 9.24 -9.42 -13.48
CA ARG A 827 8.37 -10.56 -13.25
C ARG A 827 8.19 -10.85 -11.76
N GLU A 828 9.26 -10.84 -10.95
CA GLU A 828 9.15 -11.00 -9.49
C GLU A 828 8.28 -9.89 -8.89
N SER A 829 8.49 -8.65 -9.28
CA SER A 829 7.69 -7.52 -8.83
C SER A 829 6.21 -7.65 -9.24
N ARG A 830 5.95 -8.18 -10.46
CA ARG A 830 4.57 -8.47 -10.90
C ARG A 830 3.91 -9.55 -10.06
N LEU A 831 4.60 -10.65 -9.78
CA LEU A 831 4.08 -11.73 -8.92
C LEU A 831 3.80 -11.21 -7.51
N ALA A 832 4.70 -10.41 -6.97
CA ALA A 832 4.54 -9.80 -5.67
C ALA A 832 3.36 -8.80 -5.61
N ALA A 833 3.17 -7.98 -6.66
CA ALA A 833 1.99 -7.11 -6.77
C ALA A 833 0.68 -7.91 -6.89
N MET A 834 0.68 -9.03 -7.60
CA MET A 834 -0.48 -9.94 -7.66
C MET A 834 -0.76 -10.56 -6.29
N SER A 835 0.27 -10.97 -5.56
CA SER A 835 0.15 -11.50 -4.19
C SER A 835 -0.45 -10.47 -3.24
N GLU A 836 0.01 -9.22 -3.29
CA GLU A 836 -0.58 -8.13 -2.51
C GLU A 836 -2.06 -7.89 -2.87
N ASN A 837 -2.41 -7.94 -4.15
CA ASN A 837 -3.79 -7.81 -4.58
C ASN A 837 -4.71 -8.92 -4.04
N LEU A 838 -4.22 -10.17 -3.97
CA LEU A 838 -4.94 -11.26 -3.32
C LEU A 838 -5.10 -11.00 -1.82
N ARG A 839 -4.08 -10.48 -1.15
CA ARG A 839 -4.17 -10.12 0.27
C ARG A 839 -5.12 -8.95 0.51
N VAL A 840 -5.15 -7.95 -0.36
CA VAL A 840 -6.16 -6.86 -0.31
C VAL A 840 -7.58 -7.43 -0.43
N LEU A 841 -7.80 -8.39 -1.33
CA LEU A 841 -9.09 -9.08 -1.42
C LEU A 841 -9.41 -9.86 -0.13
N TYR A 842 -8.43 -10.58 0.43
CA TYR A 842 -8.61 -11.32 1.69
C TYR A 842 -9.01 -10.38 2.84
N VAL A 843 -8.34 -9.22 2.94
CA VAL A 843 -8.70 -8.20 3.93
C VAL A 843 -10.14 -7.73 3.69
N ALA A 844 -10.53 -7.37 2.46
CA ALA A 844 -11.89 -6.92 2.16
C ALA A 844 -12.95 -7.96 2.56
N MET A 845 -12.74 -9.23 2.18
CA MET A 845 -13.70 -10.31 2.46
C MET A 845 -13.82 -10.62 3.97
N THR A 846 -12.73 -10.48 4.70
CA THR A 846 -12.68 -10.78 6.16
C THR A 846 -13.13 -9.61 7.04
N ARG A 847 -13.56 -8.47 6.47
CA ARG A 847 -14.21 -7.38 7.23
C ARG A 847 -15.65 -7.69 7.58
N ALA A 848 -16.31 -8.56 6.81
CA ALA A 848 -17.71 -8.88 6.95
C ALA A 848 -17.97 -9.79 8.17
N LYS A 849 -18.94 -9.40 9.01
CA LYS A 849 -19.47 -10.25 10.08
C LYS A 849 -20.55 -11.18 9.55
N SER A 850 -21.58 -10.63 8.90
CA SER A 850 -22.77 -11.36 8.50
C SER A 850 -22.84 -11.62 7.00
N GLN A 851 -22.50 -10.64 6.18
CA GLN A 851 -22.60 -10.73 4.73
C GLN A 851 -21.46 -10.05 4.00
N PHE A 852 -20.97 -10.71 2.95
CA PHE A 852 -20.04 -10.15 2.00
C PHE A 852 -20.66 -10.14 0.59
N ILE A 853 -20.71 -8.98 -0.04
CA ILE A 853 -21.33 -8.79 -1.35
C ILE A 853 -20.29 -8.14 -2.27
N SER A 854 -20.10 -8.68 -3.46
CA SER A 854 -19.21 -8.07 -4.45
C SER A 854 -19.96 -7.69 -5.73
N PHE A 855 -19.56 -6.56 -6.32
CA PHE A 855 -20.08 -6.07 -7.58
C PHE A 855 -18.98 -6.04 -8.63
N ALA A 856 -19.28 -6.57 -9.81
CA ALA A 856 -18.36 -6.58 -10.94
C ALA A 856 -19.07 -6.20 -12.22
N SER A 857 -18.64 -5.11 -12.86
CA SER A 857 -19.07 -4.73 -14.18
C SER A 857 -18.17 -5.38 -15.23
N VAL A 858 -18.74 -6.12 -16.18
CA VAL A 858 -18.03 -6.82 -17.26
C VAL A 858 -18.52 -6.35 -18.62
N ARG A 859 -17.65 -6.36 -19.63
CA ARG A 859 -17.97 -5.89 -20.98
C ARG A 859 -18.85 -6.86 -21.77
N SER A 860 -18.89 -8.12 -21.43
CA SER A 860 -19.75 -9.14 -22.05
C SER A 860 -19.87 -10.35 -21.14
N LEU A 861 -21.09 -10.78 -20.91
CA LEU A 861 -21.39 -12.04 -20.21
C LEU A 861 -21.12 -13.27 -21.08
N GLU A 862 -21.12 -13.12 -22.40
CA GLU A 862 -20.92 -14.23 -23.35
C GLU A 862 -19.47 -14.67 -23.51
N ARG A 863 -18.48 -13.86 -23.04
CA ARG A 863 -17.04 -14.13 -23.17
C ARG A 863 -16.26 -14.30 -21.87
N PRO A 864 -16.83 -14.78 -20.76
CA PRO A 864 -16.04 -14.98 -19.54
C PRO A 864 -14.97 -16.06 -19.68
N SER A 865 -15.15 -16.99 -20.63
CA SER A 865 -14.28 -18.16 -20.82
C SER A 865 -13.03 -17.90 -21.66
N GLN A 866 -12.98 -16.86 -22.47
CA GLN A 866 -11.82 -16.58 -23.34
C GLN A 866 -10.73 -15.74 -22.66
N ASP A 867 -11.11 -14.86 -21.72
CA ASP A 867 -10.15 -14.12 -20.88
C ASP A 867 -9.71 -14.88 -19.62
N SER A 868 -10.32 -16.02 -19.33
CA SER A 868 -10.08 -16.84 -18.13
C SER A 868 -8.97 -17.86 -18.28
N GLY A 869 -8.30 -17.88 -19.40
CA GLY A 869 -7.26 -18.81 -19.70
C GLY A 869 -5.94 -18.49 -18.99
N CYS A 870 -5.85 -18.78 -17.78
CA CYS A 870 -4.66 -18.81 -16.94
C CYS A 870 -4.47 -17.64 -15.99
N LEU A 871 -4.39 -17.94 -14.73
CA LEU A 871 -3.77 -17.14 -13.66
C LEU A 871 -2.39 -16.55 -14.08
N TYR A 872 -1.77 -17.10 -15.10
CA TYR A 872 -0.51 -16.66 -15.67
C TYR A 872 -0.62 -15.44 -16.58
N ALA A 873 -1.69 -15.34 -17.33
CA ALA A 873 -1.94 -14.21 -18.23
C ALA A 873 -2.72 -13.07 -17.54
N ALA A 874 -3.24 -13.32 -16.35
CA ALA A 874 -4.14 -12.42 -15.64
C ALA A 874 -3.41 -11.29 -14.89
N GLY A 875 -2.86 -10.35 -15.64
CA GLY A 875 -2.90 -8.97 -15.23
C GLY A 875 -4.34 -8.44 -15.27
N HIS A 876 -5.34 -9.32 -15.21
CA HIS A 876 -6.75 -9.02 -15.39
C HIS A 876 -7.49 -9.06 -14.06
N ALA A 877 -8.43 -8.17 -13.94
CA ALA A 877 -9.32 -7.84 -12.84
C ALA A 877 -9.67 -9.00 -11.87
N LEU A 878 -9.94 -8.63 -10.63
CA LEU A 878 -10.58 -9.46 -9.61
C LEU A 878 -11.83 -10.19 -10.14
N ALA A 879 -12.54 -9.58 -11.11
CA ALA A 879 -13.69 -10.17 -11.79
C ALA A 879 -13.36 -11.43 -12.57
N SER A 880 -12.15 -11.55 -13.13
CA SER A 880 -11.72 -12.79 -13.79
C SER A 880 -11.57 -13.92 -12.78
N PHE A 881 -11.10 -13.62 -11.57
CA PHE A 881 -11.04 -14.58 -10.47
C PHE A 881 -12.43 -14.97 -9.98
N VAL A 882 -13.30 -13.99 -9.79
CA VAL A 882 -14.63 -14.20 -9.23
C VAL A 882 -15.58 -14.84 -10.26
N LEU A 883 -15.45 -14.52 -11.55
CA LEU A 883 -16.22 -15.16 -12.62
C LEU A 883 -15.87 -16.63 -12.80
N GLN A 884 -14.59 -17.03 -12.62
CA GLN A 884 -14.22 -18.45 -12.65
C GLN A 884 -14.86 -19.28 -11.53
N ILE A 885 -15.17 -18.64 -10.39
CA ILE A 885 -15.87 -19.29 -9.27
C ILE A 885 -17.36 -19.45 -9.57
N ALA A 886 -17.96 -18.45 -10.21
CA ALA A 886 -19.38 -18.48 -10.52
C ALA A 886 -19.75 -19.46 -11.66
N VAL A 887 -18.80 -19.85 -12.51
CA VAL A 887 -18.97 -20.75 -13.65
C VAL A 887 -18.64 -22.21 -13.27
N ARG A 888 -17.95 -22.45 -12.16
CA ARG A 888 -17.75 -23.78 -11.56
C ARG A 888 -18.73 -24.04 -10.42
#